data_fc6a4b4da895266b31246f0877c4141e
#
_entry.id   fc6a4b4da895266b31246f0877c4141e
#
_cell.length_a   1.000
_cell.length_b   1.000
_cell.length_c   1.000
_cell.angle_alpha   90.00
_cell.angle_beta   90.00
_cell.angle_gamma   90.00
#
_symmetry.space_group_name_H-M   'P 1'
#
loop_
_entity.id
_entity.type
_entity.pdbx_description
1 polymer ?
#
loop_
_entity_poly.entity_id
_entity_poly.type
_entity_poly.pdbx_seq_one_letter_code
_entity_poly.pdbx_strand_id
1 'polypeptide(L)'
;GGGFVTGIITGQKEMYLRTDVGGAYKYNYETNRWDQLFAFINEADRGLLSVKGIAIDPTDDDTVYFLCGCAYFSDARTEIIKTTDGGKTFTRVDVTDMIQVHGNGDGRECSEPIAIDPDDPDIIYAGGDVTAGDSALIKSTDGGKTWKPVKGYDDLGLYKNDVKWPTWTDHIARGTGSGEYNTQNGVATIKVLDGKVYVGTSVTGQTNIHVADVDTDEFTELSSDLPTANYPVTISDDGNGNIFVTYIAGLAFGGSAGGAYKYNIASGKVTDISPSGNAIGMITADKSDPNKLLARTCGLWSDQWYEEEWTETSIAWGDHFFRSTDGGENWTDITPGQQEGQYTDNHYFVSEPIDTNGYAWIYGKAVHWGSGILIDPRNSDKILMTSGNGVFACDNVWDEKGIQFYFDPAGIEEVVALDMVSVPGGSAYSAIGDYDGFIHTDVNEIPEQYQPNMGSTSAIAYCPQNPDVMIRIAKDQNDTAPGFYTLDGGKTWNKMANANGGRAAITQLEDGSYRFFKSAHENDKTSAVFYSDDLGQTWETCTGIPSAYGSKMTNMFIEPNKPNIVYAYVTYYNESWFYSKDKPDMSDAHYTLCVSTDYGKTFTGTDVAMYDQCDSAGRIAYLGEDNLIIGAGWYGMYSVTDNGKTINKLENVSYCKTVGYGAPEKKGDVNTLYMYGKPQDSDPEGVYRSQDGGETWVLINSEMLYGGTGNGNFLVGDMNEFGTVYMSTVGCGIIYGRLSEEPIPPETSETSE
;
A
#
# COMPACT_ATOMS: atom_id res chain seq x y z
N GLY A 1 -6.31 -2.26 10.02
CA GLY A 1 -4.97 -2.88 10.02
C GLY A 1 -4.82 -3.94 8.95
N GLY A 2 -3.63 -4.04 8.37
CA GLY A 2 -3.30 -4.99 7.33
C GLY A 2 -2.80 -4.34 6.06
N GLY A 3 -2.52 -5.15 5.03
CA GLY A 3 -1.99 -4.72 3.75
C GLY A 3 -0.82 -5.59 3.28
N PHE A 4 -0.20 -5.23 2.15
CA PHE A 4 0.78 -6.07 1.48
C PHE A 4 2.18 -5.97 2.13
N VAL A 5 2.50 -6.91 3.02
CA VAL A 5 3.83 -7.02 3.65
C VAL A 5 4.74 -7.88 2.79
N THR A 6 5.78 -7.28 2.21
CA THR A 6 6.70 -7.94 1.27
C THR A 6 7.92 -8.55 1.95
N GLY A 7 8.30 -8.11 3.15
CA GLY A 7 9.41 -8.69 3.90
C GLY A 7 9.41 -8.28 5.37
N ILE A 8 9.94 -9.15 6.22
CA ILE A 8 10.28 -8.87 7.62
C ILE A 8 11.76 -9.23 7.79
N ILE A 9 12.50 -8.39 8.49
CA ILE A 9 13.93 -8.55 8.75
C ILE A 9 14.17 -8.48 10.25
N THR A 10 14.95 -9.40 10.75
CA THR A 10 15.26 -9.52 12.17
C THR A 10 16.73 -9.18 12.43
N GLY A 11 16.97 -8.27 13.38
CA GLY A 11 18.28 -7.99 13.96
C GLY A 11 18.61 -8.92 15.13
N GLN A 12 19.38 -8.44 16.08
CA GLN A 12 19.67 -9.18 17.33
C GLN A 12 18.46 -9.18 18.29
N LYS A 13 17.68 -8.09 18.31
CA LYS A 13 16.57 -7.87 19.24
C LYS A 13 15.40 -7.10 18.62
N GLU A 14 15.59 -6.46 17.48
CA GLU A 14 14.61 -5.62 16.82
C GLU A 14 14.14 -6.28 15.53
N MET A 15 12.92 -5.92 15.09
CA MET A 15 12.35 -6.36 13.83
C MET A 15 11.88 -5.15 13.04
N TYR A 16 12.11 -5.22 11.73
CA TYR A 16 11.61 -4.24 10.76
C TYR A 16 10.86 -4.95 9.67
N LEU A 17 9.82 -4.32 9.12
CA LEU A 17 9.11 -4.83 7.95
C LEU A 17 9.06 -3.80 6.83
N ARG A 18 8.88 -4.29 5.63
CA ARG A 18 8.68 -3.51 4.42
C ARG A 18 7.39 -3.89 3.70
N THR A 19 6.83 -2.92 3.02
CA THR A 19 5.64 -3.07 2.19
C THR A 19 5.94 -2.66 0.75
N ASP A 20 5.04 -2.96 -0.15
CA ASP A 20 5.23 -2.63 -1.57
C ASP A 20 4.97 -1.15 -1.89
N VAL A 21 4.09 -0.44 -1.15
CA VAL A 21 3.80 0.99 -1.34
C VAL A 21 3.53 1.78 -0.05
N GLY A 22 3.62 1.14 1.12
CA GLY A 22 3.30 1.74 2.43
C GLY A 22 4.53 2.05 3.30
N GLY A 23 5.75 1.95 2.76
CA GLY A 23 6.98 2.25 3.48
C GLY A 23 7.51 1.10 4.34
N ALA A 24 8.16 1.45 5.42
CA ALA A 24 8.75 0.54 6.38
C ALA A 24 8.23 0.79 7.80
N TYR A 25 8.29 -0.26 8.62
CA TYR A 25 7.81 -0.22 10.00
C TYR A 25 8.85 -0.87 10.92
N LYS A 26 8.87 -0.45 12.19
CA LYS A 26 9.60 -1.09 13.28
C LYS A 26 8.61 -1.74 14.25
N TYR A 27 8.89 -2.97 14.70
CA TYR A 27 8.07 -3.61 15.72
C TYR A 27 8.35 -3.01 17.10
N ASN A 28 7.31 -2.58 17.78
CA ASN A 28 7.36 -2.03 19.11
C ASN A 28 6.93 -3.10 20.13
N TYR A 29 7.89 -3.68 20.83
CA TYR A 29 7.65 -4.75 21.80
C TYR A 29 6.91 -4.29 23.08
N GLU A 30 6.85 -2.98 23.35
CA GLU A 30 6.12 -2.46 24.52
C GLU A 30 4.61 -2.41 24.23
N THR A 31 4.25 -2.08 23.00
CA THR A 31 2.86 -1.92 22.56
C THR A 31 2.35 -3.09 21.74
N ASN A 32 3.22 -4.04 21.38
CA ASN A 32 2.96 -5.17 20.48
C ASN A 32 2.32 -4.73 19.16
N ARG A 33 2.94 -3.73 18.52
CA ARG A 33 2.45 -3.21 17.24
C ARG A 33 3.58 -2.72 16.36
N TRP A 34 3.31 -2.53 15.09
CA TRP A 34 4.22 -1.98 14.11
C TRP A 34 4.09 -0.46 14.06
N ASP A 35 5.19 0.26 14.23
CA ASP A 35 5.25 1.71 14.14
C ASP A 35 5.78 2.12 12.76
N GLN A 36 5.02 2.97 12.04
CA GLN A 36 5.37 3.47 10.71
C GLN A 36 6.60 4.38 10.79
N LEU A 37 7.61 4.14 9.94
CA LEU A 37 8.87 4.89 9.92
C LEU A 37 8.90 6.00 8.87
N PHE A 38 8.18 5.85 7.75
CA PHE A 38 8.31 6.71 6.57
C PHE A 38 7.23 7.78 6.45
N ALA A 39 6.67 8.20 7.58
CA ALA A 39 5.69 9.28 7.62
C ALA A 39 6.23 10.62 7.03
N PHE A 40 7.54 10.85 7.06
CA PHE A 40 8.20 12.07 6.54
C PHE A 40 8.24 12.17 5.00
N ILE A 41 7.97 11.10 4.28
CA ILE A 41 7.99 11.09 2.81
C ILE A 41 6.87 11.97 2.27
N ASN A 42 7.21 12.95 1.44
CA ASN A 42 6.28 13.85 0.79
C ASN A 42 5.68 13.24 -0.50
N GLU A 43 4.73 13.94 -1.11
CA GLU A 43 4.05 13.45 -2.32
C GLU A 43 5.00 13.31 -3.52
N ALA A 44 5.94 14.23 -3.69
CA ALA A 44 6.90 14.16 -4.81
C ALA A 44 7.82 12.93 -4.70
N ASP A 45 8.04 12.45 -3.47
CA ASP A 45 8.91 11.32 -3.16
C ASP A 45 8.15 10.02 -2.90
N ARG A 46 6.83 9.98 -3.10
CA ARG A 46 5.95 8.85 -2.73
C ARG A 46 6.39 7.48 -3.26
N GLY A 47 7.15 7.43 -4.37
CA GLY A 47 7.73 6.19 -4.88
C GLY A 47 8.76 5.55 -3.95
N LEU A 48 9.31 6.31 -3.01
CA LEU A 48 10.24 5.80 -1.99
C LEU A 48 9.53 5.09 -0.83
N LEU A 49 8.19 5.13 -0.77
CA LEU A 49 7.39 4.26 0.09
C LEU A 49 7.39 2.80 -0.39
N SER A 50 7.83 2.54 -1.63
CA SER A 50 8.10 1.20 -2.14
C SER A 50 9.46 0.72 -1.65
N VAL A 51 9.49 -0.14 -0.62
CA VAL A 51 10.73 -0.63 -0.02
C VAL A 51 11.08 -2.00 -0.57
N LYS A 52 12.15 -2.07 -1.37
CA LYS A 52 12.62 -3.31 -2.00
C LYS A 52 13.45 -4.19 -1.06
N GLY A 53 14.19 -3.57 -0.15
CA GLY A 53 15.05 -4.30 0.76
C GLY A 53 15.42 -3.52 2.01
N ILE A 54 15.69 -4.25 3.09
CA ILE A 54 16.16 -3.71 4.38
C ILE A 54 17.44 -4.46 4.80
N ALA A 55 18.43 -3.73 5.29
CA ALA A 55 19.59 -4.31 5.96
C ALA A 55 19.77 -3.65 7.34
N ILE A 56 19.88 -4.49 8.36
CA ILE A 56 20.14 -4.07 9.75
C ILE A 56 21.63 -4.27 10.03
N ASP A 57 22.27 -3.28 10.65
CA ASP A 57 23.66 -3.41 11.09
C ASP A 57 23.76 -4.56 12.12
N PRO A 58 24.59 -5.59 11.86
CA PRO A 58 24.68 -6.75 12.75
C PRO A 58 25.19 -6.41 14.16
N THR A 59 25.74 -5.22 14.36
CA THR A 59 26.29 -4.77 15.65
C THR A 59 25.39 -3.75 16.35
N ASP A 60 24.42 -3.16 15.62
CA ASP A 60 23.55 -2.10 16.14
C ASP A 60 22.16 -2.13 15.44
N ASP A 61 21.17 -2.72 16.07
CA ASP A 61 19.81 -2.86 15.53
C ASP A 61 19.08 -1.51 15.27
N ASP A 62 19.59 -0.40 15.77
CA ASP A 62 19.07 0.95 15.50
C ASP A 62 19.67 1.58 14.23
N THR A 63 20.72 0.96 13.67
CA THR A 63 21.31 1.34 12.38
C THR A 63 20.75 0.46 11.27
N VAL A 64 19.92 1.07 10.38
CA VAL A 64 19.17 0.35 9.34
C VAL A 64 19.22 1.09 8.02
N TYR A 65 19.36 0.32 6.94
CA TYR A 65 19.33 0.79 5.56
C TYR A 65 18.11 0.26 4.84
N PHE A 66 17.44 1.14 4.10
CA PHE A 66 16.25 0.84 3.31
C PHE A 66 16.55 1.16 1.85
N LEU A 67 16.46 0.17 0.99
CA LEU A 67 16.59 0.32 -0.46
C LEU A 67 15.19 0.56 -1.04
N CYS A 68 14.94 1.78 -1.54
CA CYS A 68 13.62 2.27 -1.88
C CYS A 68 13.52 2.69 -3.33
N GLY A 69 12.40 2.39 -3.97
CA GLY A 69 12.08 2.87 -5.32
C GLY A 69 10.91 2.17 -5.97
N CYS A 70 10.21 2.90 -6.85
CA CYS A 70 9.10 2.37 -7.63
C CYS A 70 9.10 3.00 -9.02
N ALA A 71 9.16 2.17 -10.06
CA ALA A 71 9.36 2.62 -11.44
C ALA A 71 8.26 3.55 -11.99
N TYR A 72 7.04 3.49 -11.47
CA TYR A 72 5.91 4.31 -11.93
C TYR A 72 5.53 5.46 -10.98
N PHE A 73 6.32 5.65 -9.90
CA PHE A 73 6.20 6.80 -9.03
C PHE A 73 7.53 7.54 -8.94
N SER A 74 7.52 8.84 -8.61
CA SER A 74 8.71 9.63 -8.32
C SER A 74 9.81 9.55 -9.37
N ASP A 75 9.46 9.52 -10.66
CA ASP A 75 10.40 9.43 -11.80
C ASP A 75 11.28 8.18 -11.79
N ALA A 76 10.80 7.09 -11.23
CA ALA A 76 11.54 5.84 -11.08
C ALA A 76 12.85 5.99 -10.24
N ARG A 77 12.91 6.96 -9.35
CA ARG A 77 14.07 7.22 -8.50
C ARG A 77 14.31 6.09 -7.52
N THR A 78 15.57 5.73 -7.32
CA THR A 78 16.03 4.74 -6.34
C THR A 78 16.92 5.44 -5.32
N GLU A 79 16.57 5.32 -4.04
CA GLU A 79 17.38 5.86 -2.96
C GLU A 79 17.66 4.81 -1.89
N ILE A 80 18.79 4.97 -1.22
CA ILE A 80 19.10 4.28 0.02
C ILE A 80 18.87 5.26 1.17
N ILE A 81 17.87 4.94 1.99
CA ILE A 81 17.50 5.71 3.18
C ILE A 81 18.11 5.02 4.40
N LYS A 82 18.80 5.76 5.25
CA LYS A 82 19.49 5.24 6.43
C LYS A 82 19.01 5.93 7.70
N THR A 83 18.78 5.16 8.75
CA THR A 83 18.67 5.63 10.13
C THR A 83 19.82 5.10 10.97
N THR A 84 20.18 5.78 12.07
CA THR A 84 21.14 5.33 13.08
C THR A 84 20.60 5.50 14.51
N ASP A 85 19.28 5.68 14.63
CA ASP A 85 18.60 5.96 15.90
C ASP A 85 17.22 5.25 15.97
N GLY A 86 17.10 4.13 15.26
CA GLY A 86 15.92 3.29 15.27
C GLY A 86 14.72 3.90 14.55
N GLY A 87 14.95 4.80 13.59
CA GLY A 87 13.89 5.37 12.76
C GLY A 87 13.37 6.75 13.21
N LYS A 88 14.11 7.46 14.08
CA LYS A 88 13.74 8.82 14.48
C LYS A 88 14.23 9.86 13.48
N THR A 89 15.44 9.66 12.93
CA THR A 89 16.02 10.53 11.89
C THR A 89 16.57 9.71 10.73
N PHE A 90 16.63 10.33 9.54
CA PHE A 90 17.03 9.66 8.31
C PHE A 90 17.99 10.50 7.48
N THR A 91 18.95 9.81 6.85
CA THR A 91 19.77 10.34 5.77
C THR A 91 19.44 9.61 4.47
N ARG A 92 19.62 10.26 3.32
CA ARG A 92 19.18 9.75 2.01
C ARG A 92 20.31 9.87 1.00
N VAL A 93 20.51 8.84 0.18
CA VAL A 93 21.49 8.83 -0.93
C VAL A 93 20.77 8.36 -2.19
N ASP A 94 20.73 9.21 -3.21
CA ASP A 94 20.22 8.87 -4.54
C ASP A 94 21.23 8.00 -5.28
N VAL A 95 20.82 6.81 -5.70
CA VAL A 95 21.62 5.83 -6.45
C VAL A 95 21.01 5.49 -7.82
N THR A 96 20.03 6.27 -8.28
CA THR A 96 19.27 6.05 -9.51
C THR A 96 20.16 5.88 -10.75
N ASP A 97 21.26 6.64 -10.83
CA ASP A 97 22.18 6.54 -11.98
C ASP A 97 23.01 5.25 -11.98
N MET A 98 23.03 4.49 -10.87
CA MET A 98 23.79 3.26 -10.71
C MET A 98 22.91 2.02 -10.80
N ILE A 99 21.83 1.97 -10.00
CA ILE A 99 20.86 0.86 -10.00
C ILE A 99 19.44 1.42 -9.91
N GLN A 100 18.46 0.63 -10.32
CA GLN A 100 17.05 0.90 -10.05
C GLN A 100 16.38 -0.28 -9.40
N VAL A 101 15.41 0.00 -8.51
CA VAL A 101 14.57 -1.01 -7.87
C VAL A 101 13.09 -0.68 -8.04
N HIS A 102 12.28 -1.73 -7.94
CA HIS A 102 10.84 -1.63 -8.05
C HIS A 102 10.18 -2.44 -6.92
N GLY A 103 9.99 -1.81 -5.76
CA GLY A 103 9.47 -2.48 -4.57
C GLY A 103 8.03 -2.98 -4.70
N ASN A 104 7.26 -2.46 -5.68
CA ASN A 104 5.93 -2.95 -6.04
C ASN A 104 5.93 -3.67 -7.41
N GLY A 105 6.97 -4.45 -7.70
CA GLY A 105 7.12 -5.19 -8.96
C GLY A 105 7.23 -6.69 -8.73
N ASP A 106 7.41 -7.43 -9.84
CA ASP A 106 7.73 -8.84 -9.79
C ASP A 106 9.03 -9.06 -9.00
N GLY A 107 9.08 -10.10 -8.19
CA GLY A 107 10.21 -10.39 -7.30
C GLY A 107 10.22 -9.55 -6.01
N ARG A 108 9.16 -8.82 -5.69
CA ARG A 108 9.02 -8.14 -4.37
C ARG A 108 8.99 -9.12 -3.20
N GLU A 109 8.63 -10.37 -3.45
CA GLU A 109 8.68 -11.50 -2.52
C GLU A 109 10.09 -12.07 -2.34
N CYS A 110 11.05 -11.74 -3.20
CA CYS A 110 12.45 -12.10 -2.99
C CYS A 110 12.96 -11.48 -1.70
N SER A 111 13.95 -12.11 -1.08
CA SER A 111 14.60 -11.58 0.11
C SER A 111 15.44 -10.34 -0.24
N GLU A 112 16.21 -9.85 0.70
CA GLU A 112 16.78 -8.52 0.65
C GLU A 112 17.91 -8.42 -0.39
N PRO A 113 17.81 -7.56 -1.43
CA PRO A 113 18.93 -7.25 -2.31
C PRO A 113 19.85 -6.15 -1.73
N ILE A 114 19.98 -6.10 -0.43
CA ILE A 114 20.90 -5.24 0.30
C ILE A 114 21.44 -6.00 1.52
N ALA A 115 22.75 -5.93 1.78
CA ALA A 115 23.36 -6.62 2.91
C ALA A 115 24.59 -5.87 3.42
N ILE A 116 24.84 -5.98 4.72
CA ILE A 116 25.97 -5.39 5.45
C ILE A 116 26.95 -6.50 5.79
N ASP A 117 28.24 -6.22 5.70
CA ASP A 117 29.28 -7.12 6.17
C ASP A 117 29.26 -7.18 7.71
N PRO A 118 29.03 -8.36 8.33
CA PRO A 118 29.00 -8.47 9.78
C PRO A 118 30.36 -8.23 10.45
N ASP A 119 31.47 -8.34 9.71
CA ASP A 119 32.84 -8.12 10.22
C ASP A 119 33.26 -6.66 10.06
N ASP A 120 32.71 -5.92 9.09
CA ASP A 120 32.95 -4.49 8.86
C ASP A 120 31.68 -3.79 8.40
N PRO A 121 30.87 -3.20 9.30
CA PRO A 121 29.61 -2.55 8.97
C PRO A 121 29.69 -1.33 8.03
N ASP A 122 30.88 -0.82 7.76
CA ASP A 122 31.12 0.20 6.74
C ASP A 122 31.01 -0.38 5.31
N ILE A 123 31.13 -1.71 5.15
CA ILE A 123 30.99 -2.42 3.88
C ILE A 123 29.54 -2.86 3.69
N ILE A 124 28.91 -2.33 2.64
CA ILE A 124 27.50 -2.61 2.31
C ILE A 124 27.39 -2.86 0.81
N TYR A 125 26.63 -3.88 0.44
CA TYR A 125 26.25 -4.16 -0.94
C TYR A 125 24.76 -3.90 -1.14
N ALA A 126 24.40 -3.30 -2.27
CA ALA A 126 23.02 -3.16 -2.70
C ALA A 126 22.89 -3.52 -4.18
N GLY A 127 21.80 -4.19 -4.54
CA GLY A 127 21.55 -4.67 -5.88
C GLY A 127 20.17 -4.28 -6.39
N GLY A 128 20.04 -4.24 -7.70
CA GLY A 128 18.81 -3.90 -8.38
C GLY A 128 18.87 -4.29 -9.84
N ASP A 129 18.05 -3.65 -10.63
CA ASP A 129 18.07 -3.81 -12.08
C ASP A 129 19.16 -2.93 -12.69
N VAL A 130 19.65 -3.35 -13.85
CA VAL A 130 20.68 -2.62 -14.60
C VAL A 130 20.11 -1.33 -15.17
N THR A 131 20.79 -0.22 -14.90
CA THR A 131 20.47 1.10 -15.46
C THR A 131 21.35 1.48 -16.64
N ALA A 132 21.27 2.73 -17.06
CA ALA A 132 22.14 3.32 -18.07
C ALA A 132 23.64 3.27 -17.70
N GLY A 133 23.98 3.04 -16.41
CA GLY A 133 25.33 2.84 -15.92
C GLY A 133 25.86 1.41 -16.10
N ASP A 134 25.07 0.49 -16.60
CA ASP A 134 25.40 -0.91 -16.86
C ASP A 134 25.83 -1.70 -15.61
N SER A 135 25.36 -1.30 -14.41
CA SER A 135 25.60 -2.04 -13.16
C SER A 135 24.29 -2.51 -12.53
N ALA A 136 24.36 -3.65 -11.86
CA ALA A 136 23.24 -4.15 -11.05
C ALA A 136 23.65 -4.35 -9.58
N LEU A 137 24.93 -4.25 -9.26
CA LEU A 137 25.44 -4.38 -7.91
C LEU A 137 26.33 -3.18 -7.58
N ILE A 138 26.06 -2.52 -6.48
CA ILE A 138 26.84 -1.40 -5.96
C ILE A 138 27.34 -1.71 -4.55
N LYS A 139 28.45 -1.08 -4.17
CA LYS A 139 29.11 -1.25 -2.88
C LYS A 139 29.41 0.10 -2.24
N SER A 140 29.20 0.20 -0.95
CA SER A 140 29.76 1.23 -0.08
C SER A 140 30.87 0.65 0.78
N THR A 141 31.86 1.47 1.14
CA THR A 141 32.94 1.17 2.11
C THR A 141 33.10 2.28 3.14
N ASP A 142 32.03 3.08 3.33
CA ASP A 142 32.07 4.23 4.24
C ASP A 142 30.72 4.38 5.00
N GLY A 143 30.06 3.26 5.26
CA GLY A 143 28.80 3.22 6.00
C GLY A 143 27.62 3.80 5.21
N GLY A 144 27.62 3.60 3.90
CA GLY A 144 26.51 4.02 3.02
C GLY A 144 26.54 5.48 2.60
N LYS A 145 27.60 6.24 2.87
CA LYS A 145 27.72 7.66 2.48
C LYS A 145 27.98 7.81 0.98
N THR A 146 28.82 6.93 0.43
CA THR A 146 29.08 6.90 -1.03
C THR A 146 28.99 5.49 -1.57
N TRP A 147 28.64 5.35 -2.85
CA TRP A 147 28.40 4.09 -3.52
C TRP A 147 29.14 4.03 -4.85
N LYS A 148 29.55 2.82 -5.23
CA LYS A 148 30.23 2.57 -6.51
C LYS A 148 29.77 1.26 -7.12
N PRO A 149 29.67 1.16 -8.47
CA PRO A 149 29.48 -0.10 -9.19
C PRO A 149 30.54 -1.14 -8.83
N VAL A 150 30.12 -2.40 -8.69
CA VAL A 150 31.00 -3.54 -8.45
C VAL A 150 31.39 -4.18 -9.77
N LYS A 151 32.48 -3.70 -10.34
CA LYS A 151 32.95 -4.11 -11.67
C LYS A 151 33.14 -5.61 -11.81
N GLY A 152 33.67 -6.30 -10.79
CA GLY A 152 33.87 -7.76 -10.85
C GLY A 152 32.59 -8.54 -11.02
N TYR A 153 31.46 -8.01 -10.54
CA TYR A 153 30.16 -8.58 -10.79
C TYR A 153 29.63 -8.26 -12.20
N ASP A 154 29.80 -7.02 -12.66
CA ASP A 154 29.40 -6.62 -14.02
C ASP A 154 30.16 -7.39 -15.10
N ASP A 155 31.45 -7.70 -14.86
CA ASP A 155 32.32 -8.46 -15.78
C ASP A 155 31.84 -9.93 -15.99
N LEU A 156 30.92 -10.46 -15.16
CA LEU A 156 30.28 -11.77 -15.38
C LEU A 156 29.37 -11.79 -16.59
N GLY A 157 28.90 -10.62 -17.05
CA GLY A 157 28.07 -10.50 -18.24
C GLY A 157 26.70 -11.21 -18.16
N LEU A 158 26.14 -11.28 -16.96
CA LEU A 158 24.87 -11.98 -16.69
C LEU A 158 23.66 -11.29 -17.32
N TYR A 159 23.79 -10.04 -17.70
CA TYR A 159 22.70 -9.17 -18.16
C TYR A 159 22.72 -9.03 -19.67
N LYS A 160 21.52 -8.89 -20.25
CA LYS A 160 21.38 -8.46 -21.64
C LYS A 160 21.31 -6.93 -21.66
N ASN A 161 22.35 -6.28 -22.17
CA ASN A 161 22.50 -4.82 -22.22
C ASN A 161 21.43 -4.08 -23.06
N ASP A 162 20.47 -4.78 -23.64
CA ASP A 162 19.40 -4.25 -24.49
C ASP A 162 18.09 -3.96 -23.73
N VAL A 163 17.98 -4.37 -22.47
CA VAL A 163 16.82 -4.07 -21.63
C VAL A 163 17.17 -2.91 -20.70
N LYS A 164 17.14 -1.70 -21.24
CA LYS A 164 17.12 -0.49 -20.39
C LYS A 164 15.72 -0.35 -19.79
N TRP A 165 15.65 -0.09 -18.50
CA TRP A 165 14.39 0.35 -17.89
C TRP A 165 13.89 1.56 -18.64
N PRO A 166 12.74 1.48 -19.31
CA PRO A 166 12.17 2.65 -19.93
C PRO A 166 11.77 3.61 -18.82
N THR A 167 11.91 4.90 -19.08
CA THR A 167 11.26 5.89 -18.23
C THR A 167 9.75 5.60 -18.21
N TRP A 168 9.04 6.03 -17.18
CA TRP A 168 7.58 5.85 -17.12
C TRP A 168 6.87 6.32 -18.40
N THR A 169 7.36 7.39 -19.01
CA THR A 169 6.86 7.91 -20.29
C THR A 169 6.98 6.87 -21.44
N ASP A 170 8.02 6.06 -21.43
CA ASP A 170 8.20 5.01 -22.43
C ASP A 170 7.23 3.84 -22.22
N HIS A 171 6.79 3.58 -20.98
CA HIS A 171 5.77 2.57 -20.67
C HIS A 171 4.40 2.95 -21.18
N ILE A 172 3.97 4.18 -20.94
CA ILE A 172 2.71 4.72 -21.47
C ILE A 172 2.71 4.63 -23.00
N ALA A 173 3.81 5.04 -23.63
CA ALA A 173 3.94 5.03 -25.09
C ALA A 173 3.90 3.60 -25.71
N ARG A 174 4.29 2.57 -24.95
CA ARG A 174 4.30 1.18 -25.42
C ARG A 174 3.01 0.43 -25.12
N GLY A 175 2.10 0.99 -24.30
CA GLY A 175 0.85 0.33 -23.90
C GLY A 175 1.09 -0.97 -23.12
N THR A 176 2.27 -1.10 -22.51
CA THR A 176 2.66 -2.28 -21.76
C THR A 176 2.07 -2.20 -20.35
N GLY A 177 1.28 -3.21 -20.00
CA GLY A 177 0.76 -3.34 -18.65
C GLY A 177 1.87 -3.65 -17.63
N SER A 178 1.53 -3.62 -16.37
CA SER A 178 2.41 -3.85 -15.21
C SER A 178 3.22 -5.16 -15.19
N GLY A 179 3.02 -6.06 -16.15
CA GLY A 179 3.71 -7.36 -16.22
C GLY A 179 5.07 -7.38 -16.93
N GLU A 180 5.57 -6.24 -17.42
CA GLU A 180 6.87 -6.19 -18.13
C GLU A 180 8.01 -5.61 -17.27
N TYR A 181 7.75 -5.27 -16.01
CA TYR A 181 8.78 -4.87 -15.03
C TYR A 181 9.42 -6.11 -14.38
N ASN A 182 9.91 -6.99 -15.19
CA ASN A 182 10.59 -8.18 -14.70
C ASN A 182 12.00 -7.80 -14.23
N THR A 183 12.27 -8.06 -12.96
CA THR A 183 13.63 -8.07 -12.40
C THR A 183 14.48 -9.22 -12.96
N GLN A 184 14.12 -9.76 -14.13
CA GLN A 184 14.79 -10.90 -14.77
C GLN A 184 16.27 -10.66 -15.06
N ASN A 185 16.72 -9.41 -14.99
CA ASN A 185 18.12 -9.04 -15.26
C ASN A 185 18.78 -8.38 -14.04
N GLY A 186 18.18 -8.47 -12.84
CA GLY A 186 18.66 -7.80 -11.64
C GLY A 186 19.13 -8.74 -10.55
N VAL A 187 19.54 -8.13 -9.45
CA VAL A 187 19.91 -8.82 -8.20
C VAL A 187 18.65 -9.11 -7.39
N ALA A 188 18.41 -10.38 -7.07
CA ALA A 188 17.26 -10.83 -6.29
C ALA A 188 17.53 -10.79 -4.78
N THR A 189 18.72 -11.22 -4.35
CA THR A 189 19.07 -11.41 -2.95
C THR A 189 20.57 -11.32 -2.75
N ILE A 190 21.00 -10.77 -1.62
CA ILE A 190 22.41 -10.66 -1.23
C ILE A 190 22.57 -11.16 0.19
N LYS A 191 23.68 -11.87 0.45
CA LYS A 191 24.11 -12.25 1.78
C LYS A 191 25.60 -11.97 1.93
N VAL A 192 26.01 -11.35 3.03
CA VAL A 192 27.44 -11.25 3.40
C VAL A 192 27.67 -12.08 4.64
N LEU A 193 28.67 -12.94 4.60
CA LEU A 193 29.01 -13.87 5.68
C LEU A 193 30.47 -14.33 5.55
N ASP A 194 31.18 -14.34 6.66
CA ASP A 194 32.59 -14.82 6.75
C ASP A 194 33.53 -14.17 5.69
N GLY A 195 33.44 -12.84 5.53
CA GLY A 195 34.23 -12.07 4.59
C GLY A 195 33.90 -12.32 3.10
N LYS A 196 32.75 -12.91 2.81
CA LYS A 196 32.28 -13.20 1.45
C LYS A 196 30.93 -12.64 1.19
N VAL A 197 30.71 -12.13 -0.03
CA VAL A 197 29.42 -11.71 -0.54
C VAL A 197 28.87 -12.78 -1.48
N TYR A 198 27.66 -13.23 -1.20
CA TYR A 198 26.88 -14.17 -2.01
C TYR A 198 25.74 -13.40 -2.69
N VAL A 199 25.64 -13.52 -4.00
CA VAL A 199 24.64 -12.78 -4.80
C VAL A 199 23.79 -13.74 -5.62
N GLY A 200 22.48 -13.68 -5.42
CA GLY A 200 21.48 -14.35 -6.23
C GLY A 200 21.00 -13.42 -7.34
N THR A 201 21.13 -13.86 -8.60
CA THR A 201 20.76 -13.10 -9.79
C THR A 201 19.50 -13.66 -10.42
N SER A 202 18.55 -12.81 -10.81
CA SER A 202 17.29 -13.20 -11.44
C SER A 202 17.48 -13.63 -12.91
N VAL A 203 18.27 -14.69 -13.14
CA VAL A 203 18.50 -15.28 -14.46
C VAL A 203 18.27 -16.80 -14.42
N THR A 204 17.94 -17.37 -15.55
CA THR A 204 17.76 -18.83 -15.71
C THR A 204 18.56 -19.36 -16.88
N GLY A 205 18.79 -20.69 -16.91
CA GLY A 205 19.56 -21.35 -17.95
C GLY A 205 21.07 -21.19 -17.84
N GLN A 206 21.54 -20.54 -16.82
CA GLN A 206 22.96 -20.37 -16.44
C GLN A 206 23.09 -20.25 -14.93
N THR A 207 24.31 -20.31 -14.40
CA THR A 207 24.59 -20.08 -12.98
C THR A 207 24.03 -18.75 -12.53
N ASN A 208 23.33 -18.76 -11.40
CA ASN A 208 22.62 -17.60 -10.87
C ASN A 208 22.94 -17.30 -9.40
N ILE A 209 23.88 -18.06 -8.79
CA ILE A 209 24.47 -17.74 -7.48
C ILE A 209 25.96 -17.58 -7.65
N HIS A 210 26.44 -16.39 -7.30
CA HIS A 210 27.87 -16.04 -7.40
C HIS A 210 28.40 -15.60 -6.04
N VAL A 211 29.72 -15.80 -5.84
CA VAL A 211 30.40 -15.47 -4.60
C VAL A 211 31.70 -14.72 -4.90
N ALA A 212 32.00 -13.74 -4.07
CA ALA A 212 33.28 -13.05 -4.07
C ALA A 212 33.78 -12.85 -2.64
N ASP A 213 35.10 -12.63 -2.49
CA ASP A 213 35.70 -12.10 -1.29
C ASP A 213 35.38 -10.58 -1.22
N VAL A 214 34.97 -10.09 -0.04
CA VAL A 214 34.60 -8.68 0.12
C VAL A 214 35.74 -7.69 -0.12
N ASP A 215 37.02 -8.14 0.01
CA ASP A 215 38.17 -7.29 -0.22
C ASP A 215 38.54 -7.15 -1.70
N THR A 216 38.20 -8.14 -2.53
CA THR A 216 38.63 -8.18 -3.94
C THR A 216 37.48 -7.94 -4.93
N ASP A 217 36.24 -8.27 -4.56
CA ASP A 217 35.07 -8.26 -5.43
C ASP A 217 35.28 -9.11 -6.72
N GLU A 218 36.12 -10.14 -6.69
CA GLU A 218 36.33 -11.07 -7.79
C GLU A 218 35.32 -12.20 -7.72
N PHE A 219 34.22 -12.06 -8.50
CA PHE A 219 33.11 -12.99 -8.47
C PHE A 219 33.39 -14.27 -9.26
N THR A 220 32.98 -15.37 -8.68
CA THR A 220 32.98 -16.70 -9.27
C THR A 220 31.62 -17.40 -9.04
N GLU A 221 31.36 -18.45 -9.79
CA GLU A 221 30.24 -19.36 -9.54
C GLU A 221 30.36 -19.99 -8.13
N LEU A 222 29.26 -20.01 -7.36
CA LEU A 222 29.28 -20.66 -6.05
C LEU A 222 29.38 -22.19 -6.19
N SER A 223 28.53 -22.80 -7.03
CA SER A 223 28.53 -24.24 -7.28
C SER A 223 27.74 -24.59 -8.55
N SER A 224 28.28 -25.47 -9.39
CA SER A 224 27.59 -26.05 -10.54
C SER A 224 26.48 -27.05 -10.16
N ASP A 225 26.43 -27.46 -8.89
CA ASP A 225 25.40 -28.40 -8.39
C ASP A 225 24.10 -27.68 -7.99
N LEU A 226 24.07 -26.34 -7.96
CA LEU A 226 22.88 -25.56 -7.75
C LEU A 226 22.02 -25.50 -9.02
N PRO A 227 20.65 -25.47 -8.90
CA PRO A 227 19.81 -25.43 -10.07
C PRO A 227 19.93 -24.12 -10.84
N THR A 228 19.85 -24.22 -12.18
CA THR A 228 19.90 -23.07 -13.09
C THR A 228 18.56 -22.83 -13.80
N ALA A 229 17.58 -23.73 -13.63
CA ALA A 229 16.29 -23.65 -14.31
C ALA A 229 15.30 -22.68 -13.65
N ASN A 230 15.50 -22.35 -12.38
CA ASN A 230 14.62 -21.55 -11.55
C ASN A 230 15.33 -20.28 -11.05
N TYR A 231 14.54 -19.29 -10.62
CA TYR A 231 15.05 -18.04 -10.06
C TYR A 231 15.37 -18.20 -8.59
N PRO A 232 16.52 -17.71 -8.10
CA PRO A 232 16.80 -17.63 -6.66
C PRO A 232 15.89 -16.59 -5.99
N VAL A 233 15.41 -16.90 -4.78
CA VAL A 233 14.54 -16.02 -3.98
C VAL A 233 15.26 -15.52 -2.75
N THR A 234 15.86 -16.44 -1.97
CA THR A 234 16.46 -16.12 -0.67
C THR A 234 17.82 -16.82 -0.54
N ILE A 235 18.78 -16.09 0.01
CA ILE A 235 20.01 -16.65 0.58
C ILE A 235 19.98 -16.37 2.08
N SER A 236 19.92 -17.43 2.90
CA SER A 236 19.95 -17.35 4.37
C SER A 236 21.04 -18.26 4.94
N ASP A 237 21.29 -18.22 6.23
CA ASP A 237 22.32 -19.02 6.91
C ASP A 237 21.83 -19.63 8.23
N ASP A 238 22.52 -20.67 8.71
CA ASP A 238 22.26 -21.31 10.02
C ASP A 238 23.21 -20.83 11.13
N GLY A 239 24.09 -19.88 10.86
CA GLY A 239 25.14 -19.47 11.80
C GLY A 239 26.19 -20.55 12.10
N ASN A 240 26.16 -21.69 11.38
CA ASN A 240 26.99 -22.86 11.64
C ASN A 240 27.71 -23.41 10.38
N GLY A 241 28.01 -22.51 9.44
CA GLY A 241 28.78 -22.82 8.23
C GLY A 241 27.96 -23.39 7.09
N ASN A 242 26.64 -23.24 7.09
CA ASN A 242 25.79 -23.54 5.95
C ASN A 242 25.01 -22.30 5.51
N ILE A 243 24.83 -22.17 4.21
CA ILE A 243 23.85 -21.27 3.62
C ILE A 243 22.75 -22.07 2.95
N PHE A 244 21.57 -21.47 2.92
CA PHE A 244 20.39 -22.01 2.25
C PHE A 244 20.06 -21.12 1.06
N VAL A 245 19.80 -21.73 -0.09
CA VAL A 245 19.32 -21.03 -1.29
C VAL A 245 17.98 -21.60 -1.70
N THR A 246 16.98 -20.75 -1.83
CA THR A 246 15.62 -21.14 -2.26
C THR A 246 15.36 -20.69 -3.69
N TYR A 247 14.49 -21.41 -4.38
CA TYR A 247 14.20 -21.22 -5.80
C TYR A 247 12.71 -21.28 -6.10
N ILE A 248 12.29 -20.46 -7.11
CA ILE A 248 10.94 -20.46 -7.69
C ILE A 248 10.99 -20.46 -9.22
N ALA A 249 9.99 -20.99 -9.87
CA ALA A 249 9.93 -21.09 -11.34
C ALA A 249 9.61 -19.77 -12.04
N GLY A 250 9.11 -18.77 -11.35
CA GLY A 250 8.76 -17.45 -11.88
C GLY A 250 8.91 -16.37 -10.82
N LEU A 251 9.00 -15.10 -11.24
CA LEU A 251 9.19 -13.97 -10.33
C LEU A 251 7.89 -13.37 -9.80
N ALA A 252 6.74 -13.89 -10.21
CA ALA A 252 5.42 -13.53 -9.71
C ALA A 252 4.82 -14.65 -8.85
N PHE A 253 3.91 -14.30 -7.94
CA PHE A 253 3.17 -15.26 -7.12
C PHE A 253 2.40 -16.26 -7.98
N GLY A 254 2.83 -17.50 -8.01
CA GLY A 254 2.21 -18.55 -8.83
C GLY A 254 3.21 -19.53 -9.42
N GLY A 255 4.47 -19.46 -8.99
CA GLY A 255 5.49 -20.46 -9.33
C GLY A 255 5.15 -21.80 -8.69
N SER A 256 4.85 -22.82 -9.50
CA SER A 256 4.50 -24.16 -9.01
C SER A 256 5.70 -25.05 -8.73
N ALA A 257 6.90 -24.69 -9.18
CA ALA A 257 8.13 -25.48 -9.07
C ALA A 257 9.27 -24.65 -8.46
N GLY A 258 10.19 -25.33 -7.80
CA GLY A 258 11.34 -24.71 -7.14
C GLY A 258 12.04 -25.71 -6.23
N GLY A 259 12.54 -25.25 -5.11
CA GLY A 259 13.17 -26.07 -4.10
C GLY A 259 14.03 -25.27 -3.14
N ALA A 260 14.68 -25.97 -2.22
CA ALA A 260 15.60 -25.42 -1.23
C ALA A 260 16.88 -26.27 -1.15
N TYR A 261 18.03 -25.60 -1.16
CA TYR A 261 19.33 -26.26 -1.21
C TYR A 261 20.21 -25.74 -0.09
N LYS A 262 20.83 -26.67 0.64
CA LYS A 262 21.85 -26.40 1.66
C LYS A 262 23.23 -26.50 1.04
N TYR A 263 24.01 -25.44 1.09
CA TYR A 263 25.42 -25.40 0.70
C TYR A 263 26.27 -25.30 1.96
N ASN A 264 27.15 -26.29 2.17
CA ASN A 264 28.14 -26.26 3.24
C ASN A 264 29.38 -25.51 2.78
N ILE A 265 29.72 -24.39 3.45
CA ILE A 265 30.78 -23.49 3.05
C ILE A 265 32.14 -24.18 3.06
N ALA A 266 32.44 -25.00 4.10
CA ALA A 266 33.74 -25.63 4.26
C ALA A 266 34.01 -26.76 3.23
N SER A 267 33.00 -27.54 2.86
CA SER A 267 33.17 -28.67 1.94
C SER A 267 32.74 -28.39 0.50
N GLY A 268 32.04 -27.29 0.24
CA GLY A 268 31.42 -27.01 -1.06
C GLY A 268 30.24 -27.94 -1.43
N LYS A 269 29.76 -28.75 -0.49
CA LYS A 269 28.70 -29.74 -0.76
C LYS A 269 27.34 -29.04 -0.85
N VAL A 270 26.61 -29.31 -1.95
CA VAL A 270 25.19 -28.99 -2.10
C VAL A 270 24.34 -30.19 -1.68
N THR A 271 23.28 -29.95 -0.95
CA THR A 271 22.29 -30.98 -0.54
C THR A 271 20.88 -30.40 -0.81
N ASP A 272 20.07 -31.11 -1.54
CA ASP A 272 18.65 -30.81 -1.69
C ASP A 272 17.94 -31.10 -0.35
N ILE A 273 17.32 -30.08 0.24
CA ILE A 273 16.56 -30.17 1.49
C ILE A 273 15.11 -29.69 1.30
N SER A 274 14.63 -29.71 0.08
CA SER A 274 13.27 -29.23 -0.24
C SER A 274 12.21 -29.97 0.58
N PRO A 275 11.35 -29.28 1.33
CA PRO A 275 10.24 -29.94 2.06
C PRO A 275 9.19 -30.52 1.10
N SER A 276 9.12 -29.99 -0.10
CA SER A 276 8.25 -30.45 -1.20
C SER A 276 8.89 -30.11 -2.54
N GLY A 277 8.35 -30.66 -3.64
CA GLY A 277 8.79 -30.31 -5.00
C GLY A 277 8.28 -28.95 -5.53
N ASN A 278 7.72 -28.12 -4.66
CA ASN A 278 7.12 -26.82 -5.00
C ASN A 278 8.12 -25.68 -4.86
N ALA A 279 7.72 -24.49 -5.29
CA ALA A 279 8.44 -23.25 -5.08
C ALA A 279 8.63 -22.98 -3.57
N ILE A 280 9.88 -22.76 -3.14
CA ILE A 280 10.19 -22.45 -1.75
C ILE A 280 10.64 -20.99 -1.67
N GLY A 281 9.90 -20.20 -0.89
CA GLY A 281 10.18 -18.79 -0.70
C GLY A 281 11.36 -18.54 0.25
N MET A 282 11.35 -19.19 1.41
CA MET A 282 12.36 -18.96 2.44
C MET A 282 12.65 -20.22 3.25
N ILE A 283 13.90 -20.38 3.66
CA ILE A 283 14.36 -21.20 4.78
C ILE A 283 14.88 -20.28 5.87
N THR A 284 14.45 -20.47 7.10
CA THR A 284 14.96 -19.77 8.28
C THR A 284 15.44 -20.78 9.32
N ALA A 285 16.64 -20.58 9.86
CA ALA A 285 17.18 -21.40 10.92
C ALA A 285 17.03 -20.71 12.29
N ASP A 286 16.78 -21.48 13.33
CA ASP A 286 16.97 -21.04 14.70
C ASP A 286 18.48 -20.94 14.97
N LYS A 287 18.99 -19.73 15.18
CA LYS A 287 20.42 -19.50 15.43
C LYS A 287 20.94 -20.16 16.71
N SER A 288 20.04 -20.49 17.64
CA SER A 288 20.37 -21.22 18.87
C SER A 288 20.44 -22.74 18.69
N ASP A 289 19.76 -23.27 17.66
CA ASP A 289 19.76 -24.70 17.30
C ASP A 289 19.68 -24.85 15.77
N PRO A 290 20.80 -24.99 15.06
CA PRO A 290 20.84 -25.06 13.60
C PRO A 290 20.15 -26.30 13.00
N ASN A 291 19.70 -27.26 13.84
CA ASN A 291 18.85 -28.36 13.38
C ASN A 291 17.39 -27.95 13.25
N LYS A 292 16.99 -26.88 13.91
CA LYS A 292 15.64 -26.32 13.82
C LYS A 292 15.53 -25.37 12.62
N LEU A 293 14.82 -25.81 11.61
CA LEU A 293 14.56 -25.05 10.38
C LEU A 293 13.07 -24.85 10.15
N LEU A 294 12.74 -23.71 9.59
CA LEU A 294 11.42 -23.38 9.08
C LEU A 294 11.48 -23.16 7.59
N ALA A 295 10.45 -23.56 6.86
CA ALA A 295 10.32 -23.32 5.44
C ALA A 295 8.90 -22.90 5.07
N ARG A 296 8.79 -22.13 3.98
CA ARG A 296 7.52 -21.73 3.42
C ARG A 296 7.56 -21.86 1.90
N THR A 297 6.44 -22.30 1.29
CA THR A 297 6.26 -22.19 -0.16
C THR A 297 6.01 -20.74 -0.57
N CYS A 298 6.11 -20.45 -1.87
CA CYS A 298 5.77 -19.16 -2.45
C CYS A 298 4.88 -19.38 -3.68
N GLY A 299 3.62 -18.94 -3.59
CA GLY A 299 2.66 -19.07 -4.67
C GLY A 299 2.07 -20.47 -4.87
N LEU A 300 2.14 -21.32 -3.87
CA LEU A 300 1.41 -22.58 -3.84
C LEU A 300 0.04 -22.38 -3.18
N TRP A 301 -0.99 -22.68 -3.94
CA TRP A 301 -2.37 -22.50 -3.49
C TRP A 301 -2.92 -23.82 -2.96
N SER A 302 -3.02 -23.92 -1.63
CA SER A 302 -3.59 -25.06 -0.90
C SER A 302 -4.54 -24.59 0.20
N ASP A 303 -5.36 -25.51 0.69
CA ASP A 303 -6.37 -25.19 1.70
C ASP A 303 -5.73 -24.80 3.02
N GLN A 304 -6.18 -23.66 3.58
CA GLN A 304 -5.91 -23.21 4.94
C GLN A 304 -7.25 -23.00 5.65
N TRP A 305 -7.36 -23.34 6.92
CA TRP A 305 -8.63 -23.44 7.61
C TRP A 305 -8.76 -22.45 8.76
N TYR A 306 -10.02 -21.95 8.92
CA TYR A 306 -10.42 -21.05 9.98
C TYR A 306 -11.37 -21.71 11.01
N GLU A 307 -11.85 -22.92 10.77
CA GLU A 307 -12.74 -23.68 11.64
C GLU A 307 -12.38 -25.17 11.60
N GLU A 308 -12.67 -25.92 12.68
CA GLU A 308 -12.45 -27.37 12.73
C GLU A 308 -13.32 -28.13 11.72
N GLU A 309 -14.55 -27.66 11.49
CA GLU A 309 -15.46 -28.24 10.49
C GLU A 309 -15.19 -27.59 9.13
N TRP A 310 -14.85 -28.41 8.15
CA TRP A 310 -14.69 -27.95 6.79
C TRP A 310 -16.04 -27.54 6.19
N THR A 311 -16.11 -26.29 5.71
CA THR A 311 -17.19 -25.76 4.87
C THR A 311 -16.58 -24.97 3.73
N GLU A 312 -17.31 -24.72 2.66
CA GLU A 312 -16.82 -23.89 1.55
C GLU A 312 -16.43 -22.46 1.98
N THR A 313 -16.91 -22.01 3.13
CA THR A 313 -16.64 -20.67 3.68
C THR A 313 -15.59 -20.66 4.78
N SER A 314 -15.17 -21.82 5.31
CA SER A 314 -14.17 -21.92 6.38
C SER A 314 -12.74 -22.13 5.89
N ILE A 315 -12.54 -22.24 4.57
CA ILE A 315 -11.23 -22.42 3.94
C ILE A 315 -10.78 -21.18 3.18
N ALA A 316 -9.47 -21.05 3.08
CA ALA A 316 -8.79 -20.09 2.21
C ALA A 316 -7.69 -20.81 1.43
N TRP A 317 -7.20 -20.21 0.35
CA TRP A 317 -6.17 -20.80 -0.50
C TRP A 317 -4.85 -20.06 -0.31
N GLY A 318 -3.83 -20.74 0.22
CA GLY A 318 -2.56 -20.14 0.57
C GLY A 318 -1.35 -21.06 0.53
N ASP A 319 -0.25 -20.57 1.05
CA ASP A 319 1.04 -21.27 1.06
C ASP A 319 1.12 -22.36 2.14
N HIS A 320 2.06 -23.31 1.97
CA HIS A 320 2.41 -24.30 2.99
C HIS A 320 3.55 -23.82 3.89
N PHE A 321 3.52 -24.28 5.13
CA PHE A 321 4.53 -24.02 6.15
C PHE A 321 5.08 -25.34 6.68
N PHE A 322 6.39 -25.40 6.82
CA PHE A 322 7.09 -26.61 7.25
C PHE A 322 8.08 -26.30 8.37
N ARG A 323 8.30 -27.27 9.23
CA ARG A 323 9.40 -27.27 10.20
C ARG A 323 10.21 -28.53 10.11
N SER A 324 11.51 -28.42 10.42
CA SER A 324 12.44 -29.54 10.61
C SER A 324 13.15 -29.39 11.97
N THR A 325 13.51 -30.51 12.60
CA THR A 325 14.31 -30.56 13.83
C THR A 325 15.60 -31.36 13.64
N ASP A 326 15.96 -31.68 12.41
CA ASP A 326 17.12 -32.48 12.04
C ASP A 326 17.94 -31.86 10.89
N GLY A 327 17.88 -30.52 10.75
CA GLY A 327 18.67 -29.78 9.78
C GLY A 327 18.19 -29.93 8.33
N GLY A 328 16.91 -30.25 8.14
CA GLY A 328 16.26 -30.37 6.83
C GLY A 328 16.28 -31.78 6.24
N GLU A 329 16.66 -32.81 7.03
CA GLU A 329 16.58 -34.21 6.57
C GLU A 329 15.13 -34.68 6.49
N ASN A 330 14.30 -34.27 7.47
CA ASN A 330 12.86 -34.54 7.51
C ASN A 330 12.08 -33.26 7.81
N TRP A 331 10.90 -33.15 7.21
CA TRP A 331 10.01 -32.00 7.36
C TRP A 331 8.62 -32.44 7.85
N THR A 332 8.05 -31.63 8.72
CA THR A 332 6.64 -31.72 9.15
C THR A 332 5.88 -30.55 8.55
N ASP A 333 4.81 -30.81 7.83
CA ASP A 333 3.85 -29.78 7.39
C ASP A 333 3.07 -29.28 8.60
N ILE A 334 3.14 -27.96 8.85
CA ILE A 334 2.47 -27.28 9.96
C ILE A 334 1.41 -26.28 9.48
N THR A 335 1.01 -26.38 8.21
CA THR A 335 0.00 -25.50 7.63
C THR A 335 -1.33 -25.61 8.40
N PRO A 336 -1.96 -24.49 8.81
CA PRO A 336 -3.20 -24.53 9.59
C PRO A 336 -4.32 -25.28 8.88
N GLY A 337 -4.84 -26.32 9.51
CA GLY A 337 -5.91 -27.15 8.96
C GLY A 337 -5.53 -28.03 7.77
N GLN A 338 -4.28 -27.99 7.31
CA GLN A 338 -3.82 -28.79 6.17
C GLN A 338 -3.63 -30.26 6.55
N GLN A 339 -4.01 -31.15 5.64
CA GLN A 339 -3.77 -32.58 5.76
C GLN A 339 -3.19 -33.17 4.48
N GLU A 340 -2.34 -34.16 4.68
CA GLU A 340 -1.98 -35.07 3.61
C GLU A 340 -3.17 -35.92 3.24
N GLY A 341 -3.76 -35.74 2.05
CA GLY A 341 -4.84 -36.58 1.49
C GLY A 341 -6.25 -36.03 1.70
N GLN A 342 -6.50 -34.78 1.38
CA GLN A 342 -7.79 -34.14 1.11
C GLN A 342 -9.06 -34.92 1.60
N TYR A 343 -9.79 -34.35 2.56
CA TYR A 343 -11.20 -34.69 2.86
C TYR A 343 -11.46 -36.10 3.36
N THR A 344 -10.59 -36.68 4.18
CA THR A 344 -10.86 -37.98 4.83
C THR A 344 -11.20 -37.81 6.31
N ASP A 345 -12.08 -38.65 6.83
CA ASP A 345 -12.63 -38.64 8.19
C ASP A 345 -11.62 -38.82 9.36
N ASN A 346 -10.32 -38.83 9.08
CA ASN A 346 -9.25 -38.96 10.08
C ASN A 346 -8.31 -37.77 10.05
N HIS A 347 -8.77 -36.63 10.58
CA HIS A 347 -8.02 -35.41 10.62
C HIS A 347 -7.08 -35.33 11.82
N TYR A 348 -5.77 -35.41 11.58
CA TYR A 348 -4.74 -35.07 12.56
C TYR A 348 -4.10 -33.75 12.20
N PHE A 349 -4.59 -32.68 12.80
CA PHE A 349 -3.96 -31.36 12.62
C PHE A 349 -2.75 -31.28 13.56
N VAL A 350 -1.61 -30.84 13.02
CA VAL A 350 -0.48 -30.38 13.80
C VAL A 350 -0.79 -28.98 14.29
N SER A 351 -1.43 -28.18 13.44
CA SER A 351 -1.87 -26.83 13.73
C SER A 351 -3.39 -26.74 13.91
N GLU A 352 -3.81 -25.85 14.77
CA GLU A 352 -5.20 -25.44 14.94
C GLU A 352 -5.65 -24.54 13.76
N PRO A 353 -6.96 -24.33 13.56
CA PRO A 353 -7.47 -23.34 12.62
C PRO A 353 -6.92 -21.94 12.90
N ILE A 354 -6.78 -21.11 11.84
CA ILE A 354 -6.24 -19.76 11.97
C ILE A 354 -7.14 -18.91 12.87
N ASP A 355 -6.57 -18.30 13.91
CA ASP A 355 -7.25 -17.34 14.76
C ASP A 355 -7.24 -15.95 14.09
N THR A 356 -8.40 -15.35 13.93
CA THR A 356 -8.53 -13.98 13.39
C THR A 356 -8.03 -12.91 14.34
N ASN A 357 -7.78 -13.24 15.62
CA ASN A 357 -7.29 -12.33 16.66
C ASN A 357 -8.13 -11.04 16.77
N GLY A 358 -9.45 -11.19 16.66
CA GLY A 358 -10.42 -10.08 16.69
C GLY A 358 -10.63 -9.34 15.37
N TYR A 359 -9.82 -9.60 14.33
CA TYR A 359 -9.97 -9.02 13.01
C TYR A 359 -10.91 -9.87 12.16
N ALA A 360 -12.22 -9.79 12.40
CA ALA A 360 -13.21 -10.65 11.74
C ALA A 360 -13.15 -10.60 10.19
N TRP A 361 -12.66 -9.51 9.61
CA TRP A 361 -12.55 -9.33 8.17
C TRP A 361 -11.51 -10.24 7.50
N ILE A 362 -10.53 -10.77 8.28
CA ILE A 362 -9.51 -11.69 7.75
C ILE A 362 -10.05 -13.12 7.56
N TYR A 363 -11.19 -13.45 8.15
CA TYR A 363 -11.80 -14.76 8.03
C TYR A 363 -11.97 -15.17 6.56
N GLY A 364 -11.46 -16.36 6.22
CA GLY A 364 -11.48 -16.90 4.87
C GLY A 364 -10.44 -16.29 3.91
N LYS A 365 -9.50 -15.46 4.40
CA LYS A 365 -8.39 -14.93 3.61
C LYS A 365 -7.09 -15.65 3.97
N ALA A 366 -6.41 -16.20 2.96
CA ALA A 366 -5.24 -17.03 3.14
C ALA A 366 -3.98 -16.25 3.58
N VAL A 367 -3.04 -16.97 4.19
CA VAL A 367 -1.64 -16.56 4.31
C VAL A 367 -0.95 -16.87 2.98
N HIS A 368 -0.94 -15.89 2.08
CA HIS A 368 -0.42 -16.01 0.73
C HIS A 368 0.23 -14.70 0.27
N TRP A 369 0.75 -14.68 -0.97
CA TRP A 369 1.44 -13.54 -1.55
C TRP A 369 2.58 -13.04 -0.65
N GLY A 370 3.48 -13.95 -0.32
CA GLY A 370 4.67 -13.67 0.47
C GLY A 370 5.63 -14.84 0.44
N SER A 371 6.88 -14.60 0.80
CA SER A 371 7.90 -15.64 0.93
C SER A 371 8.40 -15.78 2.37
N GLY A 372 8.21 -14.75 3.20
CA GLY A 372 8.83 -14.64 4.51
C GLY A 372 8.20 -15.55 5.56
N ILE A 373 9.08 -16.30 6.25
CA ILE A 373 8.81 -17.00 7.51
C ILE A 373 10.04 -16.79 8.40
N LEU A 374 9.86 -16.09 9.52
CA LEU A 374 10.96 -15.60 10.34
C LEU A 374 10.73 -15.92 11.81
N ILE A 375 11.83 -16.10 12.55
CA ILE A 375 11.79 -16.33 14.00
C ILE A 375 11.98 -14.97 14.69
N ASP A 376 11.14 -14.68 15.69
CA ASP A 376 11.29 -13.49 16.54
C ASP A 376 12.67 -13.54 17.24
N PRO A 377 13.51 -12.48 17.12
CA PRO A 377 14.87 -12.49 17.70
C PRO A 377 14.88 -12.56 19.23
N ARG A 378 13.76 -12.27 19.89
CA ARG A 378 13.61 -12.32 21.34
C ARG A 378 12.93 -13.59 21.84
N ASN A 379 12.31 -14.36 20.94
CA ASN A 379 11.56 -15.58 21.29
C ASN A 379 11.60 -16.62 20.16
N SER A 380 12.42 -17.64 20.28
CA SER A 380 12.58 -18.67 19.25
C SER A 380 11.37 -19.56 19.03
N ASP A 381 10.38 -19.52 19.92
CA ASP A 381 9.10 -20.25 19.74
C ASP A 381 8.09 -19.44 18.90
N LYS A 382 8.34 -18.11 18.78
CA LYS A 382 7.50 -17.20 17.99
C LYS A 382 8.03 -17.05 16.58
N ILE A 383 7.11 -17.19 15.61
CA ILE A 383 7.38 -16.92 14.20
C ILE A 383 6.42 -15.87 13.64
N LEU A 384 6.88 -15.17 12.60
CA LEU A 384 6.08 -14.25 11.82
C LEU A 384 6.12 -14.65 10.35
N MET A 385 5.01 -14.44 9.65
CA MET A 385 4.85 -14.76 8.24
C MET A 385 4.29 -13.54 7.49
N THR A 386 4.92 -13.20 6.38
CA THR A 386 4.46 -12.12 5.49
C THR A 386 3.26 -12.57 4.67
N SER A 387 2.37 -11.65 4.33
CA SER A 387 1.23 -11.93 3.46
C SER A 387 0.77 -10.66 2.74
N GLY A 388 0.07 -10.83 1.62
CA GLY A 388 -0.68 -9.77 0.96
C GLY A 388 -1.80 -9.18 1.82
N ASN A 389 -2.16 -9.82 2.93
CA ASN A 389 -3.16 -9.34 3.88
C ASN A 389 -2.56 -8.70 5.14
N GLY A 390 -1.26 -8.84 5.38
CA GLY A 390 -0.56 -8.34 6.56
C GLY A 390 0.42 -9.35 7.13
N VAL A 391 0.58 -9.37 8.44
CA VAL A 391 1.42 -10.31 9.18
C VAL A 391 0.56 -11.33 9.88
N PHE A 392 0.96 -12.59 9.78
CA PHE A 392 0.47 -13.68 10.63
C PHE A 392 1.59 -14.13 11.56
N ALA A 393 1.24 -14.62 12.74
CA ALA A 393 2.21 -15.07 13.73
C ALA A 393 1.79 -16.39 14.36
N CYS A 394 2.74 -17.02 15.06
CA CYS A 394 2.53 -18.21 15.88
C CYS A 394 3.54 -18.17 17.02
N ASP A 395 3.11 -18.40 18.27
CA ASP A 395 3.95 -18.31 19.47
C ASP A 395 4.45 -19.66 19.97
N ASN A 396 4.08 -20.76 19.32
CA ASN A 396 4.38 -22.12 19.76
C ASN A 396 4.74 -23.08 18.60
N VAL A 397 5.55 -22.59 17.65
CA VAL A 397 5.86 -23.29 16.38
C VAL A 397 6.51 -24.67 16.59
N TRP A 398 7.18 -24.91 17.73
CA TRP A 398 7.88 -26.16 18.02
C TRP A 398 7.06 -27.17 18.82
N ASP A 399 5.83 -26.85 19.23
CA ASP A 399 4.93 -27.78 19.91
C ASP A 399 4.60 -28.99 19.01
N GLU A 400 4.46 -30.16 19.59
CA GLU A 400 4.12 -31.38 18.81
C GLU A 400 2.75 -31.27 18.13
N LYS A 401 1.79 -30.62 18.80
CA LYS A 401 0.40 -30.40 18.35
C LYS A 401 -0.13 -29.10 18.93
N GLY A 402 -1.22 -28.60 18.32
CA GLY A 402 -1.90 -27.43 18.82
C GLY A 402 -1.13 -26.13 18.48
N ILE A 403 -0.40 -26.15 17.36
CA ILE A 403 0.28 -24.95 16.86
C ILE A 403 -0.81 -23.95 16.44
N GLN A 404 -0.79 -22.74 17.01
CA GLN A 404 -1.80 -21.73 16.77
C GLN A 404 -1.25 -20.59 15.92
N PHE A 405 -1.73 -20.51 14.68
CA PHE A 405 -1.50 -19.34 13.80
C PHE A 405 -2.56 -18.29 14.09
N TYR A 406 -2.16 -17.04 14.10
CA TYR A 406 -3.08 -15.91 14.31
C TYR A 406 -2.67 -14.69 13.47
N PHE A 407 -3.64 -13.81 13.19
CA PHE A 407 -3.41 -12.59 12.45
C PHE A 407 -2.87 -11.49 13.37
N ASP A 408 -1.73 -10.85 13.02
CA ASP A 408 -1.01 -9.89 13.87
C ASP A 408 -0.65 -8.59 13.10
N PRO A 409 -1.64 -7.85 12.59
CA PRO A 409 -1.41 -6.67 11.76
C PRO A 409 -1.33 -5.37 12.54
N ALA A 410 -1.36 -5.39 13.87
CA ALA A 410 -1.50 -4.18 14.68
C ALA A 410 -0.47 -3.10 14.30
N GLY A 411 -0.95 -1.92 13.90
CA GLY A 411 -0.12 -0.79 13.45
C GLY A 411 0.22 -0.77 11.96
N ILE A 412 0.07 -1.88 11.24
CA ILE A 412 0.20 -1.89 9.79
C ILE A 412 -1.07 -1.31 9.17
N GLU A 413 -0.92 -0.35 8.28
CA GLU A 413 -2.03 0.21 7.52
C GLU A 413 -1.57 0.44 6.08
N GLU A 414 -1.82 -0.55 5.24
CA GLU A 414 -1.45 -0.51 3.82
C GLU A 414 -2.62 -1.04 3.00
N VAL A 415 -3.68 -0.21 2.87
CA VAL A 415 -4.90 -0.51 2.13
C VAL A 415 -5.22 0.59 1.12
N VAL A 416 -5.95 0.24 0.07
CA VAL A 416 -6.35 1.17 -1.00
C VAL A 416 -7.59 1.96 -0.55
N ALA A 417 -7.38 3.14 0.04
CA ALA A 417 -8.44 4.02 0.50
C ALA A 417 -9.09 4.78 -0.67
N LEU A 418 -10.36 4.49 -1.00
CA LEU A 418 -11.05 5.01 -2.17
C LEU A 418 -12.03 6.13 -1.85
N ASP A 419 -12.73 6.05 -0.73
CA ASP A 419 -13.65 7.08 -0.27
C ASP A 419 -13.89 6.99 1.24
N MET A 420 -14.41 8.06 1.83
CA MET A 420 -14.78 8.10 3.23
C MET A 420 -15.84 9.17 3.48
N VAL A 421 -16.73 8.93 4.45
CA VAL A 421 -17.65 9.92 4.98
C VAL A 421 -17.66 9.91 6.50
N SER A 422 -17.74 11.08 7.12
CA SER A 422 -18.09 11.23 8.53
C SER A 422 -19.56 11.64 8.62
N VAL A 423 -20.38 10.79 9.21
CA VAL A 423 -21.83 11.00 9.26
C VAL A 423 -22.20 11.89 10.44
N PRO A 424 -22.92 13.01 10.26
CA PRO A 424 -23.37 13.85 11.35
C PRO A 424 -24.21 13.07 12.37
N GLY A 425 -23.78 13.03 13.64
CA GLY A 425 -24.41 12.27 14.71
C GLY A 425 -24.20 10.76 14.65
N GLY A 426 -23.38 10.27 13.73
CA GLY A 426 -23.07 8.86 13.49
C GLY A 426 -21.57 8.57 13.47
N SER A 427 -21.20 7.41 12.93
CA SER A 427 -19.83 6.97 12.77
C SER A 427 -19.19 7.51 11.48
N ALA A 428 -17.90 7.29 11.33
CA ALA A 428 -17.21 7.43 10.05
C ALA A 428 -17.26 6.08 9.30
N TYR A 429 -17.33 6.15 7.96
CA TYR A 429 -17.48 5.00 7.08
C TYR A 429 -16.46 5.10 5.96
N SER A 430 -15.65 4.05 5.75
CA SER A 430 -14.64 4.01 4.69
C SER A 430 -15.04 3.10 3.54
N ALA A 431 -14.56 3.42 2.34
CA ALA A 431 -14.65 2.59 1.14
C ALA A 431 -13.21 2.18 0.74
N ILE A 432 -12.96 0.88 0.70
CA ILE A 432 -11.62 0.31 0.55
C ILE A 432 -11.61 -0.65 -0.64
N GLY A 433 -10.54 -0.62 -1.43
CA GLY A 433 -10.25 -1.64 -2.43
C GLY A 433 -9.92 -2.98 -1.76
N ASP A 434 -10.36 -4.08 -2.34
CA ASP A 434 -10.12 -5.47 -1.92
C ASP A 434 -10.76 -5.91 -0.59
N TYR A 435 -11.11 -4.96 0.28
CA TYR A 435 -11.65 -5.22 1.62
C TYR A 435 -13.03 -4.58 1.85
N ASP A 436 -13.73 -4.12 0.80
CA ASP A 436 -15.06 -3.46 0.86
C ASP A 436 -15.01 -2.13 1.62
N GLY A 437 -14.93 -2.16 2.92
CA GLY A 437 -14.82 -0.99 3.79
C GLY A 437 -15.32 -1.26 5.20
N PHE A 438 -15.25 -0.24 6.04
CA PHE A 438 -15.38 -0.39 7.48
C PHE A 438 -16.22 0.72 8.10
N ILE A 439 -16.83 0.39 9.25
CA ILE A 439 -17.54 1.31 10.14
C ILE A 439 -16.60 1.66 11.28
N HIS A 440 -16.22 2.92 11.40
CA HIS A 440 -15.32 3.44 12.43
C HIS A 440 -16.12 4.16 13.51
N THR A 441 -16.49 3.46 14.56
CA THR A 441 -17.14 4.05 15.77
C THR A 441 -16.13 4.69 16.69
N ASP A 442 -14.93 4.11 16.78
CA ASP A 442 -13.75 4.65 17.42
C ASP A 442 -12.54 4.31 16.55
N VAL A 443 -11.73 5.30 16.21
CA VAL A 443 -10.53 5.13 15.37
C VAL A 443 -9.41 4.36 16.05
N ASN A 444 -9.47 4.15 17.38
CA ASN A 444 -8.50 3.38 18.15
C ASN A 444 -8.87 1.89 18.28
N GLU A 445 -10.08 1.51 17.85
CA GLU A 445 -10.58 0.14 17.93
C GLU A 445 -10.54 -0.54 16.57
N ILE A 446 -10.59 -1.88 16.55
CA ILE A 446 -10.69 -2.64 15.31
C ILE A 446 -12.07 -2.36 14.68
N PRO A 447 -12.11 -1.80 13.45
CA PRO A 447 -13.38 -1.43 12.84
C PRO A 447 -14.16 -2.66 12.36
N GLU A 448 -15.49 -2.54 12.34
CA GLU A 448 -16.39 -3.55 11.79
C GLU A 448 -16.45 -3.44 10.26
N GLN A 449 -16.22 -4.56 9.55
CA GLN A 449 -16.39 -4.62 8.10
C GLN A 449 -17.87 -4.68 7.73
N TYR A 450 -18.24 -4.06 6.62
CA TYR A 450 -19.61 -4.13 6.09
C TYR A 450 -20.06 -5.56 5.82
N GLN A 451 -21.32 -5.82 6.13
CA GLN A 451 -22.02 -7.03 5.72
C GLN A 451 -23.33 -6.69 4.99
N PRO A 452 -23.65 -7.30 3.84
CA PRO A 452 -22.81 -8.26 3.07
C PRO A 452 -21.57 -7.60 2.45
N ASN A 453 -20.49 -8.39 2.34
CA ASN A 453 -19.24 -7.96 1.70
C ASN A 453 -19.40 -8.00 0.16
N MET A 454 -18.86 -6.99 -0.56
CA MET A 454 -18.87 -6.94 -2.02
C MET A 454 -17.45 -6.85 -2.64
N GLY A 455 -16.41 -7.11 -1.84
CA GLY A 455 -15.01 -7.14 -2.27
C GLY A 455 -14.35 -5.77 -2.30
N SER A 456 -14.78 -4.87 -3.17
CA SER A 456 -14.24 -3.52 -3.28
C SER A 456 -15.36 -2.49 -3.40
N THR A 457 -15.27 -1.43 -2.62
CA THR A 457 -16.20 -0.28 -2.66
C THR A 457 -15.48 0.93 -3.23
N SER A 458 -16.05 1.54 -4.28
CA SER A 458 -15.50 2.77 -4.90
C SER A 458 -15.95 4.03 -4.20
N ALA A 459 -17.17 4.03 -3.66
CA ALA A 459 -17.75 5.19 -3.01
C ALA A 459 -18.76 4.81 -1.94
N ILE A 460 -18.85 5.66 -0.94
CA ILE A 460 -19.88 5.67 0.09
C ILE A 460 -20.47 7.08 0.21
N ALA A 461 -21.79 7.19 0.36
CA ALA A 461 -22.45 8.47 0.54
C ALA A 461 -23.63 8.35 1.51
N TYR A 462 -23.87 9.40 2.27
CA TYR A 462 -25.09 9.56 3.08
C TYR A 462 -25.98 10.67 2.50
N CYS A 463 -27.26 10.61 2.80
CA CYS A 463 -28.22 11.67 2.45
C CYS A 463 -28.09 12.83 3.44
N PRO A 464 -27.75 14.07 3.02
CA PRO A 464 -27.59 15.19 3.95
C PRO A 464 -28.86 15.55 4.71
N GLN A 465 -30.05 15.28 4.14
CA GLN A 465 -31.33 15.55 4.77
C GLN A 465 -31.76 14.47 5.77
N ASN A 466 -31.22 13.25 5.61
CA ASN A 466 -31.45 12.12 6.51
C ASN A 466 -30.20 11.21 6.54
N PRO A 467 -29.27 11.46 7.44
CA PRO A 467 -27.99 10.73 7.47
C PRO A 467 -28.08 9.22 7.74
N ASP A 468 -29.23 8.71 8.19
CA ASP A 468 -29.48 7.27 8.32
C ASP A 468 -29.59 6.56 6.97
N VAL A 469 -29.75 7.31 5.87
CA VAL A 469 -29.85 6.78 4.51
C VAL A 469 -28.47 6.88 3.84
N MET A 470 -27.91 5.73 3.50
CA MET A 470 -26.58 5.65 2.87
C MET A 470 -26.58 4.66 1.72
N ILE A 471 -25.62 4.81 0.79
CA ILE A 471 -25.35 3.86 -0.29
C ILE A 471 -23.87 3.54 -0.37
N ARG A 472 -23.54 2.30 -0.76
CA ARG A 472 -22.20 1.82 -1.13
C ARG A 472 -22.21 1.38 -2.59
N ILE A 473 -21.26 1.87 -3.37
CA ILE A 473 -21.14 1.57 -4.81
C ILE A 473 -19.93 0.67 -5.03
N ALA A 474 -20.12 -0.43 -5.77
CA ALA A 474 -19.05 -1.38 -6.04
C ALA A 474 -18.00 -0.82 -7.01
N LYS A 475 -16.73 -1.17 -6.76
CA LYS A 475 -15.60 -0.93 -7.67
C LYS A 475 -15.40 -2.10 -8.63
N ASP A 476 -16.42 -2.70 -9.16
CA ASP A 476 -16.32 -3.79 -10.12
C ASP A 476 -16.48 -3.24 -11.55
N GLN A 477 -15.69 -3.74 -12.49
CA GLN A 477 -15.83 -3.44 -13.92
C GLN A 477 -17.04 -4.19 -14.54
N ASN A 478 -17.61 -5.14 -13.80
CA ASN A 478 -18.78 -5.85 -14.24
C ASN A 478 -20.04 -4.99 -14.03
N ASP A 479 -20.70 -4.58 -15.10
CA ASP A 479 -21.91 -3.76 -15.08
C ASP A 479 -23.08 -4.35 -14.26
N THR A 480 -22.99 -5.62 -13.88
CA THR A 480 -23.99 -6.30 -13.05
C THR A 480 -23.63 -6.34 -11.57
N ALA A 481 -22.49 -5.78 -11.16
CA ALA A 481 -22.07 -5.78 -9.76
C ALA A 481 -23.12 -5.09 -8.87
N PRO A 482 -23.46 -5.69 -7.73
CA PRO A 482 -24.39 -5.08 -6.79
C PRO A 482 -23.70 -3.99 -5.97
N GLY A 483 -24.46 -2.95 -5.62
CA GLY A 483 -24.16 -2.11 -4.47
C GLY A 483 -25.16 -2.36 -3.36
N PHE A 484 -25.06 -1.59 -2.30
CA PHE A 484 -25.97 -1.71 -1.16
C PHE A 484 -26.43 -0.35 -0.66
N TYR A 485 -27.66 -0.29 -0.12
CA TYR A 485 -28.20 0.86 0.58
C TYR A 485 -28.69 0.49 1.98
N THR A 486 -28.72 1.46 2.86
CA THR A 486 -29.33 1.39 4.19
C THR A 486 -30.33 2.53 4.39
N LEU A 487 -31.34 2.31 5.23
CA LEU A 487 -32.31 3.31 5.68
C LEU A 487 -32.31 3.47 7.20
N ASP A 488 -31.37 2.79 7.91
CA ASP A 488 -31.35 2.67 9.36
C ASP A 488 -29.95 2.93 9.98
N GLY A 489 -29.14 3.75 9.30
CA GLY A 489 -27.81 4.13 9.78
C GLY A 489 -26.78 3.02 9.68
N GLY A 490 -26.88 2.16 8.67
CA GLY A 490 -25.89 1.10 8.42
C GLY A 490 -26.13 -0.20 9.20
N LYS A 491 -27.23 -0.32 9.95
CA LYS A 491 -27.54 -1.55 10.70
C LYS A 491 -27.98 -2.68 9.79
N THR A 492 -28.71 -2.35 8.73
CA THR A 492 -29.09 -3.31 7.67
C THR A 492 -28.77 -2.74 6.30
N TRP A 493 -28.26 -3.60 5.41
CA TRP A 493 -27.90 -3.24 4.05
C TRP A 493 -28.72 -4.05 3.04
N ASN A 494 -29.37 -3.36 2.13
CA ASN A 494 -30.23 -3.94 1.09
C ASN A 494 -29.54 -3.82 -0.26
N LYS A 495 -29.68 -4.84 -1.10
CA LYS A 495 -29.02 -4.93 -2.40
C LYS A 495 -29.62 -3.98 -3.42
N MET A 496 -28.75 -3.28 -4.15
CA MET A 496 -29.06 -2.54 -5.37
C MET A 496 -28.65 -3.36 -6.61
N ALA A 497 -29.28 -3.13 -7.72
CA ALA A 497 -28.93 -3.75 -8.99
C ALA A 497 -27.99 -2.84 -9.81
N ASN A 498 -27.00 -3.43 -10.49
CA ASN A 498 -26.10 -2.71 -11.40
C ASN A 498 -25.49 -1.43 -10.77
N ALA A 499 -25.09 -1.52 -9.51
CA ALA A 499 -24.62 -0.40 -8.72
C ALA A 499 -23.10 -0.38 -8.60
N ASN A 500 -22.40 -0.58 -9.71
CA ASN A 500 -20.99 -0.27 -9.88
C ASN A 500 -20.82 1.18 -10.35
N GLY A 501 -19.67 1.77 -10.09
CA GLY A 501 -19.41 3.14 -10.53
C GLY A 501 -18.21 3.78 -9.85
N GLY A 502 -18.09 5.09 -10.02
CA GLY A 502 -17.03 5.90 -9.43
C GLY A 502 -17.44 6.57 -8.13
N ARG A 503 -18.32 7.55 -8.18
CA ARG A 503 -18.75 8.35 -7.01
C ARG A 503 -20.26 8.18 -6.76
N ALA A 504 -20.68 8.55 -5.56
CA ALA A 504 -22.05 8.40 -5.10
C ALA A 504 -22.58 9.68 -4.45
N ALA A 505 -23.88 9.89 -4.50
CA ALA A 505 -24.59 10.91 -3.74
C ALA A 505 -26.06 10.50 -3.52
N ILE A 506 -26.75 11.15 -2.58
CA ILE A 506 -28.16 10.91 -2.26
C ILE A 506 -28.84 12.24 -2.00
N THR A 507 -30.04 12.44 -2.54
CA THR A 507 -30.93 13.54 -2.17
C THR A 507 -32.30 13.04 -1.76
N GLN A 508 -32.95 13.75 -0.85
CA GLN A 508 -34.36 13.49 -0.49
C GLN A 508 -35.28 14.31 -1.41
N LEU A 509 -36.29 13.67 -1.95
CA LEU A 509 -37.32 14.30 -2.80
C LEU A 509 -38.43 14.94 -1.96
N GLU A 510 -39.28 15.77 -2.59
CA GLU A 510 -40.40 16.47 -1.92
C GLU A 510 -41.42 15.54 -1.24
N ASP A 511 -41.59 14.35 -1.77
CA ASP A 511 -42.51 13.34 -1.23
C ASP A 511 -41.92 12.51 -0.10
N GLY A 512 -40.66 12.80 0.27
CA GLY A 512 -39.90 12.09 1.31
C GLY A 512 -39.18 10.84 0.82
N SER A 513 -39.32 10.46 -0.45
CA SER A 513 -38.52 9.39 -1.06
C SER A 513 -37.08 9.85 -1.35
N TYR A 514 -36.21 8.94 -1.80
CA TYR A 514 -34.80 9.23 -2.02
C TYR A 514 -34.44 9.01 -3.49
N ARG A 515 -33.58 9.88 -4.01
CA ARG A 515 -32.89 9.69 -5.27
C ARG A 515 -31.43 9.40 -5.01
N PHE A 516 -30.98 8.23 -5.51
CA PHE A 516 -29.58 7.81 -5.46
C PHE A 516 -28.89 8.21 -6.76
N PHE A 517 -27.60 8.52 -6.66
CA PHE A 517 -26.74 8.84 -7.79
C PHE A 517 -25.49 7.97 -7.77
N LYS A 518 -25.02 7.62 -8.97
CA LYS A 518 -23.68 7.09 -9.19
C LYS A 518 -23.05 7.75 -10.42
N SER A 519 -21.76 8.01 -10.40
CA SER A 519 -21.02 8.36 -11.62
C SER A 519 -20.62 7.09 -12.37
N ALA A 520 -20.25 7.24 -13.65
CA ALA A 520 -19.63 6.17 -14.41
C ALA A 520 -18.36 5.64 -13.71
N HIS A 521 -18.01 4.39 -13.99
CA HIS A 521 -16.77 3.79 -13.51
C HIS A 521 -15.54 4.49 -14.13
N GLU A 522 -14.41 4.54 -13.40
CA GLU A 522 -13.18 5.19 -13.86
C GLU A 522 -12.67 4.68 -15.23
N ASN A 523 -12.92 3.39 -15.53
CA ASN A 523 -12.50 2.78 -16.79
C ASN A 523 -13.42 3.08 -17.98
N ASP A 524 -14.62 3.59 -17.74
CA ASP A 524 -15.58 3.93 -18.80
C ASP A 524 -15.17 5.18 -19.59
N LYS A 525 -14.19 5.94 -19.07
CA LYS A 525 -13.68 7.18 -19.68
C LYS A 525 -14.77 8.16 -20.09
N THR A 526 -15.82 8.24 -19.32
CA THR A 526 -16.99 9.12 -19.53
C THR A 526 -17.35 9.87 -18.26
N SER A 527 -17.92 11.06 -18.40
CA SER A 527 -18.41 11.89 -17.30
C SER A 527 -19.87 11.59 -16.89
N ALA A 528 -20.46 10.53 -17.41
CA ALA A 528 -21.86 10.21 -17.17
C ALA A 528 -22.19 10.06 -15.69
N VAL A 529 -23.36 10.57 -15.31
CA VAL A 529 -23.99 10.37 -13.99
C VAL A 529 -25.33 9.72 -14.19
N PHE A 530 -25.67 8.79 -13.34
CA PHE A 530 -26.92 8.05 -13.34
C PHE A 530 -27.68 8.30 -12.05
N TYR A 531 -29.00 8.29 -12.12
CA TYR A 531 -29.87 8.39 -10.95
C TYR A 531 -30.88 7.22 -10.88
N SER A 532 -31.34 6.94 -9.65
CA SER A 532 -32.37 5.95 -9.36
C SER A 532 -33.40 6.53 -8.40
N ASP A 533 -34.69 6.37 -8.72
CA ASP A 533 -35.83 6.76 -7.88
C ASP A 533 -36.50 5.53 -7.22
N ASP A 534 -35.95 4.33 -7.38
CA ASP A 534 -36.48 3.05 -6.91
C ASP A 534 -35.51 2.28 -6.01
N LEU A 535 -34.73 3.01 -5.20
CA LEU A 535 -33.73 2.45 -4.27
C LEU A 535 -32.66 1.60 -4.97
N GLY A 536 -32.23 2.06 -6.15
CA GLY A 536 -31.11 1.45 -6.88
C GLY A 536 -31.49 0.18 -7.67
N GLN A 537 -32.76 -0.07 -7.96
CA GLN A 537 -33.15 -1.23 -8.77
C GLN A 537 -33.02 -0.94 -10.27
N THR A 538 -33.30 0.32 -10.67
CA THR A 538 -33.07 0.79 -12.05
C THR A 538 -32.35 2.13 -12.06
N TRP A 539 -31.60 2.39 -13.15
CA TRP A 539 -30.75 3.58 -13.28
C TRP A 539 -31.08 4.30 -14.61
N GLU A 540 -31.28 5.60 -14.52
CA GLU A 540 -31.49 6.50 -15.66
C GLU A 540 -30.32 7.49 -15.76
N THR A 541 -29.97 7.93 -16.97
CA THR A 541 -28.87 8.90 -17.18
C THR A 541 -29.34 10.32 -16.91
N CYS A 542 -28.59 11.07 -16.09
CA CYS A 542 -28.76 12.51 -15.94
C CYS A 542 -28.43 13.22 -17.25
N THR A 543 -29.15 14.29 -17.56
CA THR A 543 -28.93 15.06 -18.79
C THR A 543 -28.23 16.38 -18.54
N GLY A 544 -27.57 16.95 -19.56
CA GLY A 544 -26.90 18.26 -19.49
C GLY A 544 -25.50 18.25 -18.90
N ILE A 545 -24.99 17.10 -18.46
CA ILE A 545 -23.57 16.96 -18.08
C ILE A 545 -22.75 16.85 -19.37
N PRO A 546 -21.70 17.67 -19.55
CA PRO A 546 -20.85 17.59 -20.73
C PRO A 546 -20.21 16.21 -20.87
N SER A 547 -20.21 15.68 -22.09
CA SER A 547 -19.45 14.47 -22.39
C SER A 547 -17.98 14.84 -22.51
N ALA A 548 -17.18 14.44 -21.54
CA ALA A 548 -15.73 14.65 -21.54
C ALA A 548 -15.03 13.32 -21.80
N TYR A 549 -14.28 13.23 -22.89
CA TYR A 549 -13.41 12.09 -23.15
C TYR A 549 -12.27 12.08 -22.15
N GLY A 550 -12.02 10.94 -21.50
CA GLY A 550 -10.96 10.78 -20.51
C GLY A 550 -11.32 11.23 -19.09
N SER A 551 -12.56 11.63 -18.82
CA SER A 551 -13.03 11.85 -17.46
C SER A 551 -12.93 10.56 -16.65
N LYS A 552 -12.30 10.60 -15.46
CA LYS A 552 -12.25 9.42 -14.59
C LYS A 552 -13.50 9.27 -13.74
N MET A 553 -13.96 10.33 -13.12
CA MET A 553 -15.12 10.29 -12.22
C MET A 553 -15.70 11.68 -12.04
N THR A 554 -17.03 11.78 -12.07
CA THR A 554 -17.73 13.03 -11.77
C THR A 554 -18.08 13.06 -10.28
N ASN A 555 -17.55 14.04 -9.54
CA ASN A 555 -17.95 14.26 -8.16
C ASN A 555 -19.32 14.94 -8.12
N MET A 556 -20.13 14.54 -7.15
CA MET A 556 -21.44 15.12 -6.92
C MET A 556 -21.53 15.65 -5.50
N PHE A 557 -22.26 16.73 -5.32
CA PHE A 557 -22.54 17.30 -4.02
C PHE A 557 -24.01 17.73 -3.95
N ILE A 558 -24.67 17.37 -2.86
CA ILE A 558 -26.04 17.75 -2.56
C ILE A 558 -26.02 18.90 -1.57
N GLU A 559 -26.68 20.01 -1.90
CA GLU A 559 -26.86 21.13 -0.98
C GLU A 559 -27.70 20.68 0.24
N PRO A 560 -27.15 20.67 1.47
CA PRO A 560 -27.83 20.10 2.62
C PRO A 560 -29.19 20.76 2.93
N ASN A 561 -29.28 22.07 2.73
CA ASN A 561 -30.49 22.85 3.02
C ASN A 561 -31.42 23.03 1.81
N LYS A 562 -30.96 22.62 0.62
CA LYS A 562 -31.70 22.76 -0.65
C LYS A 562 -31.56 21.44 -1.44
N PRO A 563 -32.30 20.39 -1.08
CA PRO A 563 -32.15 19.06 -1.68
C PRO A 563 -32.36 19.01 -3.19
N ASN A 564 -33.07 20.00 -3.76
CA ASN A 564 -33.25 20.15 -5.20
C ASN A 564 -32.02 20.71 -5.93
N ILE A 565 -31.04 21.27 -5.20
CA ILE A 565 -29.78 21.77 -5.78
C ILE A 565 -28.72 20.67 -5.69
N VAL A 566 -28.28 20.23 -6.85
CA VAL A 566 -27.25 19.20 -7.00
C VAL A 566 -26.13 19.74 -7.87
N TYR A 567 -24.89 19.63 -7.39
CA TYR A 567 -23.70 20.00 -8.12
C TYR A 567 -23.04 18.75 -8.68
N ALA A 568 -22.52 18.85 -9.90
CA ALA A 568 -21.68 17.83 -10.52
C ALA A 568 -20.40 18.50 -11.01
N TYR A 569 -19.26 18.06 -10.51
CA TYR A 569 -17.96 18.57 -10.92
C TYR A 569 -17.29 17.55 -11.84
N VAL A 570 -17.20 17.92 -13.12
CA VAL A 570 -16.64 17.07 -14.17
C VAL A 570 -15.16 17.40 -14.33
N THR A 571 -14.29 16.42 -14.14
CA THR A 571 -12.85 16.56 -14.35
C THR A 571 -12.43 15.94 -15.67
N TYR A 572 -11.47 16.59 -16.32
CA TYR A 572 -10.84 16.13 -17.56
C TYR A 572 -9.50 15.49 -17.24
N TYR A 573 -9.29 14.27 -17.66
CA TYR A 573 -8.05 13.56 -17.45
C TYR A 573 -7.24 13.49 -18.75
N ASN A 574 -5.99 13.93 -18.71
CA ASN A 574 -5.01 13.70 -19.75
C ASN A 574 -3.84 12.90 -19.17
N GLU A 575 -3.66 11.67 -19.61
CA GLU A 575 -2.62 10.76 -19.10
C GLU A 575 -1.21 11.37 -19.16
N SER A 576 -0.91 12.22 -20.14
CA SER A 576 0.39 12.89 -20.26
C SER A 576 0.68 13.89 -19.15
N TRP A 577 -0.34 14.34 -18.43
CA TRP A 577 -0.21 15.34 -17.37
C TRP A 577 0.00 14.74 -15.98
N PHE A 578 -0.43 13.49 -15.79
CA PHE A 578 -0.34 12.80 -14.51
C PHE A 578 1.10 12.69 -13.97
N TYR A 579 2.07 12.63 -14.88
CA TYR A 579 3.49 12.45 -14.56
C TYR A 579 4.32 13.70 -14.75
N SER A 580 3.71 14.85 -15.07
CA SER A 580 4.42 16.11 -15.21
C SER A 580 4.66 16.75 -13.85
N LYS A 581 5.91 17.09 -13.53
CA LYS A 581 6.28 17.92 -12.37
C LYS A 581 5.98 19.40 -12.59
N ASP A 582 5.80 19.80 -13.85
CA ASP A 582 5.57 21.16 -14.22
C ASP A 582 4.08 21.41 -14.42
N LYS A 583 3.65 22.64 -14.15
CA LYS A 583 2.29 23.09 -14.45
C LYS A 583 2.01 22.84 -15.94
N PRO A 584 1.03 21.97 -16.29
CA PRO A 584 0.79 21.65 -17.68
C PRO A 584 0.25 22.85 -18.48
N ASP A 585 0.45 22.85 -19.80
CA ASP A 585 -0.21 23.78 -20.70
C ASP A 585 -1.70 23.48 -20.75
N MET A 586 -2.50 24.43 -20.31
CA MET A 586 -3.92 24.28 -20.03
C MET A 586 -4.83 24.79 -21.12
N SER A 587 -4.26 25.14 -22.29
CA SER A 587 -5.03 25.69 -23.42
C SER A 587 -6.18 24.76 -23.89
N ASP A 588 -6.07 23.45 -23.62
CA ASP A 588 -7.04 22.42 -24.01
C ASP A 588 -7.87 21.87 -22.82
N ALA A 589 -7.73 22.41 -21.62
CA ALA A 589 -8.47 21.94 -20.47
C ALA A 589 -9.89 22.53 -20.41
N HIS A 590 -10.85 21.63 -20.33
CA HIS A 590 -12.27 21.98 -20.24
C HIS A 590 -12.88 21.33 -19.00
N TYR A 591 -13.01 22.09 -17.93
CA TYR A 591 -13.74 21.66 -16.73
C TYR A 591 -15.02 22.40 -16.61
N THR A 592 -16.02 21.72 -16.10
CA THR A 592 -17.32 22.34 -15.94
C THR A 592 -17.90 21.92 -14.60
N LEU A 593 -18.15 22.91 -13.75
CA LEU A 593 -19.11 22.74 -12.68
C LEU A 593 -20.49 22.79 -13.30
N CYS A 594 -21.30 21.78 -13.06
CA CYS A 594 -22.69 21.71 -13.50
C CYS A 594 -23.60 21.81 -12.30
N VAL A 595 -24.73 22.50 -12.47
CA VAL A 595 -25.73 22.67 -11.41
C VAL A 595 -27.09 22.21 -11.91
N SER A 596 -27.76 21.43 -11.07
CA SER A 596 -29.16 21.06 -11.23
C SER A 596 -30.03 21.79 -10.21
N THR A 597 -31.23 22.15 -10.59
CA THR A 597 -32.29 22.71 -9.70
C THR A 597 -33.55 21.83 -9.64
N ASP A 598 -33.46 20.64 -10.21
CA ASP A 598 -34.56 19.66 -10.34
C ASP A 598 -34.19 18.30 -9.70
N TYR A 599 -33.49 18.34 -8.56
CA TYR A 599 -33.06 17.12 -7.87
C TYR A 599 -32.10 16.25 -8.72
N GLY A 600 -31.23 16.86 -9.55
CA GLY A 600 -30.20 16.16 -10.28
C GLY A 600 -30.63 15.42 -11.54
N LYS A 601 -31.82 15.67 -12.09
CA LYS A 601 -32.23 15.09 -13.39
C LYS A 601 -31.59 15.80 -14.56
N THR A 602 -31.60 17.15 -14.52
CA THR A 602 -31.00 17.96 -15.58
C THR A 602 -29.97 18.92 -15.01
N PHE A 603 -28.87 19.04 -15.69
CA PHE A 603 -27.76 19.90 -15.28
C PHE A 603 -27.51 20.99 -16.32
N THR A 604 -27.05 22.14 -15.84
CA THR A 604 -26.56 23.22 -16.68
C THR A 604 -25.11 23.51 -16.28
N GLY A 605 -24.21 23.53 -17.25
CA GLY A 605 -22.80 23.83 -17.02
C GLY A 605 -22.60 25.31 -16.69
N THR A 606 -21.60 25.61 -15.89
CA THR A 606 -21.09 26.95 -15.62
C THR A 606 -19.92 27.27 -16.56
N ASP A 607 -19.67 28.57 -16.84
CA ASP A 607 -18.61 29.00 -17.75
C ASP A 607 -17.21 29.00 -17.13
N VAL A 608 -17.05 28.42 -15.93
CA VAL A 608 -15.78 28.41 -15.22
C VAL A 608 -15.02 27.13 -15.54
N ALA A 609 -13.89 27.28 -16.24
CA ALA A 609 -12.91 26.22 -16.37
C ALA A 609 -12.09 26.12 -15.07
N MET A 610 -12.15 24.96 -14.43
CA MET A 610 -11.32 24.62 -13.28
C MET A 610 -10.54 23.37 -13.62
N TYR A 611 -9.32 23.28 -13.12
CA TYR A 611 -8.43 22.16 -13.45
C TYR A 611 -8.02 21.39 -12.21
N ASP A 612 -8.03 20.07 -12.34
CA ASP A 612 -7.47 19.18 -11.36
C ASP A 612 -6.46 18.25 -12.03
N GLN A 613 -5.24 18.22 -11.51
CA GLN A 613 -4.18 17.33 -11.99
C GLN A 613 -4.32 15.89 -11.40
N CYS A 614 -5.25 15.68 -10.49
CA CYS A 614 -5.32 14.45 -9.72
C CYS A 614 -6.08 13.34 -10.42
N ASP A 615 -5.77 12.12 -10.05
CA ASP A 615 -6.47 10.89 -10.46
C ASP A 615 -7.92 10.86 -10.06
N SER A 616 -8.28 11.54 -9.02
CA SER A 616 -9.65 11.70 -8.56
C SER A 616 -10.12 13.09 -8.84
N ALA A 617 -11.35 13.19 -9.26
CA ALA A 617 -12.01 14.46 -9.47
C ALA A 617 -11.92 15.37 -8.24
N GLY A 618 -11.73 16.65 -8.46
CA GLY A 618 -11.69 17.66 -7.42
C GLY A 618 -12.85 17.53 -6.45
N ARG A 619 -12.57 17.69 -5.16
CA ARG A 619 -13.57 17.58 -4.10
C ARG A 619 -14.28 18.90 -3.87
N ILE A 620 -15.49 18.79 -3.38
CA ILE A 620 -16.34 19.92 -3.00
C ILE A 620 -16.47 19.92 -1.49
N ALA A 621 -16.15 21.03 -0.84
CA ALA A 621 -16.38 21.25 0.58
C ALA A 621 -17.53 22.23 0.80
N TYR A 622 -18.28 22.06 1.90
CA TYR A 622 -19.42 22.88 2.27
C TYR A 622 -19.11 23.77 3.47
N LEU A 623 -19.17 25.06 3.26
CA LEU A 623 -18.98 26.04 4.35
C LEU A 623 -20.25 26.29 5.16
N GLY A 624 -21.41 26.13 4.56
CA GLY A 624 -22.71 26.51 5.08
C GLY A 624 -23.36 27.60 4.24
N GLU A 625 -24.67 27.81 4.40
CA GLU A 625 -25.43 28.92 3.81
C GLU A 625 -25.24 29.13 2.29
N ASP A 626 -25.30 28.06 1.48
CA ASP A 626 -25.14 28.14 0.01
C ASP A 626 -23.70 28.51 -0.44
N ASN A 627 -22.72 28.27 0.41
CA ASN A 627 -21.32 28.52 0.10
C ASN A 627 -20.54 27.22 0.02
N LEU A 628 -19.99 26.95 -1.17
CA LEU A 628 -19.15 25.79 -1.45
C LEU A 628 -17.71 26.23 -1.75
N ILE A 629 -16.81 25.34 -1.46
CA ILE A 629 -15.39 25.48 -1.83
C ILE A 629 -15.03 24.31 -2.75
N ILE A 630 -14.33 24.61 -3.83
CA ILE A 630 -13.84 23.65 -4.80
C ILE A 630 -12.32 23.73 -4.89
N GLY A 631 -11.65 22.61 -4.68
CA GLY A 631 -10.22 22.45 -4.97
C GLY A 631 -10.00 22.26 -6.47
N ALA A 632 -9.05 22.99 -7.05
CA ALA A 632 -8.80 23.04 -8.49
C ALA A 632 -7.32 22.81 -8.83
N GLY A 633 -6.62 21.97 -8.06
CA GLY A 633 -5.22 21.62 -8.32
C GLY A 633 -4.31 22.84 -8.39
N TRP A 634 -3.55 22.98 -9.48
CA TRP A 634 -2.65 24.10 -9.75
C TRP A 634 -3.34 25.44 -9.97
N TYR A 635 -4.68 25.46 -10.08
CA TYR A 635 -5.47 26.69 -10.14
C TYR A 635 -5.94 27.19 -8.79
N GLY A 636 -5.54 26.51 -7.71
CA GLY A 636 -5.85 26.85 -6.35
C GLY A 636 -7.25 26.46 -5.95
N MET A 637 -8.03 27.39 -5.46
CA MET A 637 -9.33 27.13 -4.83
C MET A 637 -10.36 28.18 -5.26
N TYR A 638 -11.63 27.77 -5.31
CA TYR A 638 -12.74 28.65 -5.69
C TYR A 638 -13.87 28.55 -4.67
N SER A 639 -14.49 29.69 -4.35
CA SER A 639 -15.77 29.75 -3.67
C SER A 639 -16.91 29.81 -4.69
N VAL A 640 -18.00 29.11 -4.40
CA VAL A 640 -19.19 29.02 -5.26
C VAL A 640 -20.42 29.35 -4.42
N THR A 641 -21.18 30.35 -4.85
CA THR A 641 -22.39 30.82 -4.16
C THR A 641 -23.52 31.05 -5.15
N ASP A 642 -24.71 31.40 -4.64
CA ASP A 642 -25.92 31.70 -5.43
C ASP A 642 -26.27 30.55 -6.39
N ASN A 643 -26.26 29.30 -5.86
CA ASN A 643 -26.53 28.08 -6.61
C ASN A 643 -25.66 27.95 -7.89
N GLY A 644 -24.36 28.23 -7.76
CA GLY A 644 -23.39 28.10 -8.85
C GLY A 644 -23.30 29.30 -9.81
N LYS A 645 -24.02 30.40 -9.56
CA LYS A 645 -23.99 31.58 -10.43
C LYS A 645 -22.81 32.51 -10.13
N THR A 646 -22.31 32.50 -8.90
CA THR A 646 -21.17 33.30 -8.49
C THR A 646 -20.02 32.40 -8.13
N ILE A 647 -18.90 32.54 -8.83
CA ILE A 647 -17.69 31.74 -8.65
C ILE A 647 -16.52 32.73 -8.53
N ASN A 648 -15.84 32.70 -7.38
CA ASN A 648 -14.68 33.56 -7.11
C ASN A 648 -13.46 32.72 -6.77
N LYS A 649 -12.32 33.06 -7.34
CA LYS A 649 -11.06 32.46 -6.97
C LYS A 649 -10.61 33.00 -5.60
N LEU A 650 -10.09 32.11 -4.75
CA LEU A 650 -9.39 32.47 -3.53
C LEU A 650 -7.92 32.73 -3.88
N GLU A 651 -7.52 33.99 -3.89
CA GLU A 651 -6.18 34.40 -4.34
C GLU A 651 -5.05 34.01 -3.36
N ASN A 652 -5.40 33.59 -2.16
CA ASN A 652 -4.50 33.12 -1.11
C ASN A 652 -4.29 31.59 -1.10
N VAL A 653 -4.64 30.89 -2.18
CA VAL A 653 -4.37 29.45 -2.37
C VAL A 653 -3.72 29.24 -3.73
N SER A 654 -2.45 28.86 -3.75
CA SER A 654 -1.70 28.63 -4.98
C SER A 654 -1.88 27.22 -5.54
N TYR A 655 -2.04 26.23 -4.66
CA TYR A 655 -2.27 24.82 -5.03
C TYR A 655 -3.22 24.14 -4.05
N CYS A 656 -4.23 23.47 -4.57
CA CYS A 656 -5.19 22.68 -3.80
C CYS A 656 -5.50 21.36 -4.49
N LYS A 657 -4.85 20.28 -4.05
CA LYS A 657 -5.07 18.95 -4.62
C LYS A 657 -6.43 18.40 -4.24
N THR A 658 -6.80 18.53 -2.96
CA THR A 658 -8.11 18.13 -2.47
C THR A 658 -8.53 19.01 -1.31
N VAL A 659 -9.84 19.16 -1.12
CA VAL A 659 -10.45 19.91 -0.04
C VAL A 659 -11.54 19.08 0.62
N GLY A 660 -11.67 19.22 1.93
CA GLY A 660 -12.73 18.61 2.73
C GLY A 660 -13.22 19.57 3.80
N TYR A 661 -14.24 19.17 4.51
CA TYR A 661 -14.82 19.95 5.60
C TYR A 661 -15.24 19.07 6.76
N GLY A 662 -15.37 19.67 7.94
CA GLY A 662 -15.79 19.01 9.17
C GLY A 662 -16.48 19.97 10.12
N ALA A 663 -16.77 19.48 11.32
CA ALA A 663 -17.45 20.27 12.35
C ALA A 663 -16.76 21.63 12.59
N PRO A 664 -17.55 22.70 12.79
CA PRO A 664 -17.00 23.99 13.25
C PRO A 664 -16.53 23.91 14.69
N GLU A 665 -15.62 24.81 15.10
CA GLU A 665 -15.17 24.91 16.50
C GLU A 665 -16.35 25.20 17.45
N LYS A 666 -17.25 26.07 17.01
CA LYS A 666 -18.44 26.43 17.77
C LYS A 666 -19.69 26.29 16.92
N LYS A 667 -20.76 25.84 17.56
CA LYS A 667 -22.06 25.73 16.87
C LYS A 667 -22.50 27.11 16.33
N GLY A 668 -22.70 27.18 15.03
CA GLY A 668 -23.14 28.38 14.30
C GLY A 668 -22.03 29.09 13.54
N ASP A 669 -20.77 28.69 13.74
CA ASP A 669 -19.67 29.12 12.89
C ASP A 669 -19.73 28.36 11.54
N VAL A 670 -18.97 28.82 10.55
CA VAL A 670 -18.78 28.10 9.29
C VAL A 670 -18.05 26.77 9.54
N ASN A 671 -18.32 25.79 8.71
CA ASN A 671 -17.61 24.52 8.77
C ASN A 671 -16.09 24.71 8.63
N THR A 672 -15.34 23.91 9.36
CA THR A 672 -13.88 23.90 9.25
C THR A 672 -13.47 23.32 7.91
N LEU A 673 -12.62 24.02 7.19
CA LEU A 673 -12.02 23.51 5.95
C LEU A 673 -10.68 22.84 6.21
N TYR A 674 -10.42 21.81 5.42
CA TYR A 674 -9.13 21.14 5.35
C TYR A 674 -8.70 21.07 3.88
N MET A 675 -7.45 21.40 3.59
CA MET A 675 -6.87 21.38 2.24
C MET A 675 -5.56 20.60 2.27
N TYR A 676 -5.35 19.71 1.31
CA TYR A 676 -3.99 19.26 0.96
C TYR A 676 -3.50 20.12 -0.19
N GLY A 677 -2.44 20.87 0.03
CA GLY A 677 -1.95 21.84 -0.95
C GLY A 677 -0.97 22.85 -0.36
N LYS A 678 -0.99 24.06 -0.93
CA LYS A 678 -0.14 25.20 -0.55
C LYS A 678 -0.96 26.50 -0.56
N PRO A 679 -1.01 27.26 0.52
CA PRO A 679 -1.56 28.61 0.48
C PRO A 679 -0.76 29.51 -0.46
N GLN A 680 0.56 29.56 -0.33
CA GLN A 680 1.45 30.28 -1.21
C GLN A 680 2.46 29.33 -1.87
N ASP A 681 3.04 29.69 -3.01
CA ASP A 681 4.05 28.87 -3.69
C ASP A 681 5.28 28.59 -2.82
N SER A 682 5.60 29.50 -1.89
CA SER A 682 6.72 29.37 -0.94
C SER A 682 6.41 28.47 0.24
N ASP A 683 5.12 28.15 0.49
CA ASP A 683 4.72 27.36 1.62
C ASP A 683 4.99 25.87 1.39
N PRO A 684 5.26 25.07 2.44
CA PRO A 684 5.38 23.63 2.30
C PRO A 684 4.04 23.01 1.88
N GLU A 685 4.13 21.95 1.10
CA GLU A 685 2.97 21.14 0.76
C GLU A 685 2.56 20.30 1.97
N GLY A 686 1.26 20.26 2.25
CA GLY A 686 0.75 19.53 3.41
C GLY A 686 -0.74 19.73 3.63
N VAL A 687 -1.22 19.28 4.80
CA VAL A 687 -2.60 19.47 5.24
C VAL A 687 -2.72 20.80 5.98
N TYR A 688 -3.56 21.66 5.45
CA TYR A 688 -3.87 22.96 6.04
C TYR A 688 -5.31 23.01 6.53
N ARG A 689 -5.53 23.70 7.66
CA ARG A 689 -6.84 23.93 8.26
C ARG A 689 -7.19 25.41 8.20
N SER A 690 -8.44 25.72 7.88
CA SER A 690 -9.03 27.06 7.97
C SER A 690 -10.35 27.02 8.75
N GLN A 691 -10.57 28.03 9.58
CA GLN A 691 -11.79 28.21 10.40
C GLN A 691 -12.58 29.48 9.99
N ASP A 692 -12.10 30.21 8.99
CA ASP A 692 -12.62 31.50 8.54
C ASP A 692 -13.04 31.49 7.03
N GLY A 693 -13.39 30.30 6.53
CA GLY A 693 -13.87 30.15 5.14
C GLY A 693 -12.78 30.18 4.10
N GLY A 694 -11.53 29.93 4.46
CA GLY A 694 -10.38 29.91 3.55
C GLY A 694 -9.64 31.25 3.51
N GLU A 695 -9.92 32.22 4.40
CA GLU A 695 -9.20 33.48 4.48
C GLU A 695 -7.78 33.28 5.04
N THR A 696 -7.64 32.42 6.07
CA THR A 696 -6.34 32.05 6.65
C THR A 696 -6.17 30.53 6.76
N TRP A 697 -4.92 30.06 6.67
CA TRP A 697 -4.58 28.65 6.69
C TRP A 697 -3.47 28.36 7.67
N VAL A 698 -3.61 27.24 8.41
CA VAL A 698 -2.63 26.75 9.39
C VAL A 698 -2.20 25.34 8.96
N LEU A 699 -0.90 25.13 8.75
CA LEU A 699 -0.32 23.80 8.50
C LEU A 699 -0.46 22.93 9.75
N ILE A 700 -0.98 21.70 9.61
CA ILE A 700 -1.27 20.80 10.73
C ILE A 700 -0.49 19.47 10.67
N ASN A 701 0.31 19.23 9.64
CA ASN A 701 1.07 17.98 9.46
C ASN A 701 2.49 18.20 8.93
N SER A 702 3.25 19.12 9.49
CA SER A 702 4.57 19.52 8.97
C SER A 702 5.58 18.38 8.75
N GLU A 703 5.51 17.31 9.53
CA GLU A 703 6.46 16.18 9.50
C GLU A 703 5.80 14.83 9.17
N MET A 704 4.46 14.76 9.13
CA MET A 704 3.70 13.53 8.90
C MET A 704 2.97 13.62 7.56
N LEU A 705 3.68 13.38 6.47
CA LEU A 705 3.23 13.61 5.09
C LEU A 705 2.70 12.35 4.41
N TYR A 706 3.18 11.15 4.77
CA TYR A 706 2.73 9.82 4.31
C TYR A 706 2.63 9.68 2.79
N GLY A 707 3.52 10.33 2.03
CA GLY A 707 3.48 10.34 0.57
C GLY A 707 2.36 11.20 -0.04
N GLY A 708 1.74 12.07 0.76
CA GLY A 708 0.62 12.89 0.34
C GLY A 708 -0.69 12.12 0.17
N THR A 709 -1.69 12.79 -0.39
CA THR A 709 -2.96 12.13 -0.71
C THR A 709 -2.80 11.19 -1.90
N GLY A 710 -3.47 10.05 -1.86
CA GLY A 710 -3.44 9.06 -2.94
C GLY A 710 -4.74 8.28 -3.03
N ASN A 711 -4.82 7.36 -3.98
CA ASN A 711 -5.99 6.52 -4.25
C ASN A 711 -7.28 7.36 -4.40
N GLY A 712 -8.11 7.45 -3.38
CA GLY A 712 -9.33 8.24 -3.38
C GLY A 712 -9.13 9.76 -3.37
N ASN A 713 -7.92 10.25 -3.09
CA ASN A 713 -7.55 11.66 -2.99
C ASN A 713 -8.57 12.50 -2.19
N PHE A 714 -8.82 12.11 -0.95
CA PHE A 714 -9.77 12.81 -0.09
C PHE A 714 -9.13 13.35 1.18
N LEU A 715 -9.73 14.44 1.67
CA LEU A 715 -9.71 14.92 3.04
C LEU A 715 -11.15 14.95 3.53
N VAL A 716 -11.40 14.38 4.70
CA VAL A 716 -12.71 14.41 5.35
C VAL A 716 -12.53 14.90 6.77
N GLY A 717 -13.08 16.07 7.10
CA GLY A 717 -13.16 16.51 8.49
C GLY A 717 -14.24 15.74 9.23
N ASP A 718 -14.00 15.42 10.49
CA ASP A 718 -15.04 14.78 11.30
C ASP A 718 -16.21 15.74 11.53
N MET A 719 -17.44 15.26 11.32
CA MET A 719 -18.66 16.06 11.45
C MET A 719 -19.15 16.15 12.90
N ASN A 720 -18.55 15.39 13.81
CA ASN A 720 -18.95 15.28 15.20
C ASN A 720 -17.88 15.81 16.17
N GLU A 721 -16.59 15.84 15.71
CA GLU A 721 -15.46 16.27 16.51
C GLU A 721 -14.64 17.34 15.76
N PHE A 722 -14.67 18.57 16.29
CA PHE A 722 -13.85 19.67 15.75
C PHE A 722 -12.36 19.33 15.81
N GLY A 723 -11.65 19.58 14.73
CA GLY A 723 -10.20 19.43 14.66
C GLY A 723 -9.74 18.02 14.28
N THR A 724 -10.64 17.06 14.15
CA THR A 724 -10.34 15.74 13.62
C THR A 724 -10.51 15.72 12.11
N VAL A 725 -9.51 15.17 11.40
CA VAL A 725 -9.48 15.06 9.93
C VAL A 725 -8.89 13.73 9.50
N TYR A 726 -9.45 13.16 8.45
CA TYR A 726 -9.03 11.90 7.81
C TYR A 726 -8.46 12.20 6.42
N MET A 727 -7.36 11.53 6.05
CA MET A 727 -6.72 11.67 4.76
C MET A 727 -6.45 10.30 4.13
N SER A 728 -6.81 10.14 2.86
CA SER A 728 -6.35 8.99 2.07
C SER A 728 -4.88 9.13 1.72
N THR A 729 -4.18 8.00 1.57
CA THR A 729 -2.78 7.96 1.16
C THR A 729 -2.59 6.99 -0.01
N VAL A 730 -1.39 6.95 -0.58
CA VAL A 730 -1.05 5.97 -1.61
C VAL A 730 -0.97 4.55 -1.03
N GLY A 731 -0.25 4.38 0.07
CA GLY A 731 0.02 3.06 0.63
C GLY A 731 0.04 3.00 2.16
N CYS A 732 -0.42 4.06 2.85
CA CYS A 732 -0.56 4.07 4.30
C CYS A 732 -2.06 4.12 4.71
N GLY A 733 -2.95 3.59 3.87
CA GLY A 733 -4.39 3.52 4.12
C GLY A 733 -5.04 4.88 4.34
N ILE A 734 -5.84 4.98 5.39
CA ILE A 734 -6.44 6.22 5.88
C ILE A 734 -5.72 6.63 7.16
N ILE A 735 -5.10 7.78 7.14
CA ILE A 735 -4.53 8.38 8.35
C ILE A 735 -5.47 9.42 8.92
N TYR A 736 -5.39 9.66 10.22
CA TYR A 736 -6.16 10.72 10.87
C TYR A 736 -5.27 11.61 11.73
N GLY A 737 -5.66 12.89 11.82
CA GLY A 737 -5.10 13.87 12.75
C GLY A 737 -6.20 14.43 13.64
N ARG A 738 -5.86 14.73 14.90
CA ARG A 738 -6.76 15.38 15.85
C ARG A 738 -6.01 16.44 16.65
N LEU A 739 -6.75 17.34 17.29
CA LEU A 739 -6.16 18.32 18.19
C LEU A 739 -5.48 17.60 19.36
N SER A 740 -4.23 17.97 19.65
CA SER A 740 -3.55 17.51 20.86
C SER A 740 -4.11 18.26 22.08
N GLU A 741 -4.36 17.54 23.17
CA GLU A 741 -4.70 18.15 24.46
C GLU A 741 -3.46 18.75 25.14
N GLU A 742 -2.25 18.37 24.73
CA GLU A 742 -1.01 18.93 25.25
C GLU A 742 -0.53 20.10 24.36
N PRO A 743 -0.10 21.23 24.97
CA PRO A 743 0.50 22.32 24.21
C PRO A 743 1.77 21.81 23.52
N ILE A 744 1.92 22.03 22.22
CA ILE A 744 3.16 21.81 21.50
C ILE A 744 4.25 22.63 22.22
N PRO A 745 5.37 22.02 22.66
CA PRO A 745 6.48 22.79 23.23
C PRO A 745 6.93 23.84 22.21
N PRO A 746 7.21 25.08 22.63
CA PRO A 746 7.70 26.08 21.69
C PRO A 746 8.99 25.56 21.05
N GLU A 747 9.09 25.71 19.72
CA GLU A 747 10.32 25.41 18.98
C GLU A 747 11.49 26.07 19.70
N THR A 748 12.44 25.29 20.17
CA THR A 748 13.71 25.81 20.65
C THR A 748 14.47 26.29 19.42
N SER A 749 14.43 27.61 19.17
CA SER A 749 15.30 28.23 18.19
C SER A 749 16.75 27.95 18.60
N GLU A 750 17.37 26.98 17.98
CA GLU A 750 18.82 26.84 18.05
C GLU A 750 19.42 28.06 17.35
N THR A 751 19.82 29.03 18.17
CA THR A 751 20.72 30.10 17.72
C THR A 751 22.07 29.44 17.42
N SER A 752 22.38 29.35 16.14
CA SER A 752 23.74 29.04 15.68
C SER A 752 24.72 30.06 16.26
N GLU A 753 25.62 29.62 17.12
CA GLU A 753 26.95 30.21 17.32
C GLU A 753 28.01 29.45 16.54
#